data_afef69ddbc4c70aae831b41fddff24e3
#
_entry.id   afef69ddbc4c70aae831b41fddff24e3
#
_cell.length_a   1.000
_cell.length_b   1.000
_cell.length_c   1.000
_cell.angle_alpha   90.00
_cell.angle_beta   90.00
_cell.angle_gamma   90.00
#
_symmetry.space_group_name_H-M   'P 1'
#
loop_
_entity.id
_entity.type
_entity.pdbx_description
1 polymer ?
#
loop_
_entity_poly.entity_id
_entity_poly.type
_entity_poly.pdbx_seq_one_letter_code
_entity_poly.pdbx_strand_id
1 'polypeptide(L)'
;LKTLAFAAPLLWLAPLFAHELLSPEVQSLVQRKNGMTDAQMAEYLPYIYPRVEQPIGEGICLDMPEELANRRLAEMGMVDVTAAPFNADFTGRTDATSAIRAAVDYARDHQMVLFFPAGTYRISDTIECRQKLTVRGNGRLTGAPNFPCVLVGSAAPGKRSVLLLAANSPGFTDPAQRKIAVHFTNCNYGYDKRDFRQSPLHPQSNINYNQMLRDIDIVIGPGNAGAVGLRMQAAEGSSVQNVTIDATHGHTGMLGAAGSGGSHHHITILGGRIGIDTRGFPPEFRADGTGTQPTPTMAAVTLIDQTETALVNKSRGPLIAVGWRIRTHTAGPVIRLETDYRSSPYNSGLAMIDGVIEFAGTPGETVCAAGKSFYMSGVYVKRARNIVEGIGADTAGWTQIQELAYPIQPAPFLEFTFHESVYLNGKRSSEPYVRTIPDVQPPSDLCSRHIWDDSFPSFQDPHSVNVKAAPYFAAGDGVTDDTAALQHAIDEHEIVFLPKGYYRISDTLRLRPDTKLLGVAHHLSIIMTRPPFGRLGTGNLPKPLVETADTADASTIIAFLGILVMNEAPTEDVERLGGILPYYALSWRCGGASIVRSPHIARKRLYGFPLRSPKGIASFAYSAPTVRISGHGGGRWYNFFIHGNASDTNDYRHILVENTEGPLAFYHLHAQHAESDSQCEIRGSANVDIFGVKAEYQTRFLKVQDSSHIRIFGHGGNATAVRGSAHYVFVDSNDITLTNMSDQFNARQQTPTPMPYREHPVEPFTAYSPIIDIRGGQEIAIPSNEDPILWRSVIRKPTDGEEDKRP
;
A
#
# COMPACT_ATOMS: atom_id res chain seq x y z
N LEU A 1 -24.15 -55.15 -28.19
CA LEU A 1 -23.54 -54.83 -26.90
C LEU A 1 -22.90 -53.44 -27.04
N LYS A 2 -23.61 -52.38 -26.64
CA LYS A 2 -23.14 -51.01 -26.59
C LYS A 2 -22.68 -50.72 -25.15
N THR A 3 -21.43 -50.44 -24.96
CA THR A 3 -20.85 -49.99 -23.70
C THR A 3 -21.09 -48.49 -23.54
N LEU A 4 -21.95 -48.12 -22.65
CA LEU A 4 -22.11 -46.74 -22.18
C LEU A 4 -21.05 -46.48 -21.15
N ALA A 5 -20.12 -45.56 -21.46
CA ALA A 5 -19.21 -45.01 -20.48
C ALA A 5 -19.92 -43.90 -19.71
N PHE A 6 -20.23 -44.16 -18.45
CA PHE A 6 -20.68 -43.17 -17.50
C PHE A 6 -19.45 -42.33 -17.10
N ALA A 7 -19.45 -41.02 -17.46
CA ALA A 7 -18.56 -40.07 -16.85
C ALA A 7 -19.06 -39.81 -15.41
N ALA A 8 -18.36 -40.32 -14.43
CA ALA A 8 -18.58 -39.98 -13.03
C ALA A 8 -18.15 -38.52 -12.81
N PRO A 9 -18.93 -37.70 -12.11
CA PRO A 9 -18.45 -36.42 -11.66
C PRO A 9 -17.32 -36.67 -10.67
N LEU A 10 -16.17 -36.07 -10.92
CA LEU A 10 -15.06 -35.97 -9.98
C LEU A 10 -15.57 -35.21 -8.75
N LEU A 11 -16.05 -35.97 -7.76
CA LEU A 11 -16.15 -35.48 -6.39
C LEU A 11 -14.71 -35.23 -5.90
N TRP A 12 -14.30 -34.01 -5.88
CA TRP A 12 -13.11 -33.58 -5.20
C TRP A 12 -13.23 -33.96 -3.73
N LEU A 13 -12.46 -34.96 -3.33
CA LEU A 13 -12.16 -35.20 -1.92
C LEU A 13 -11.33 -34.01 -1.46
N ALA A 14 -11.98 -33.06 -0.79
CA ALA A 14 -11.31 -32.01 -0.07
C ALA A 14 -10.33 -32.69 0.92
N PRO A 15 -9.06 -32.28 0.97
CA PRO A 15 -8.15 -32.78 1.98
C PRO A 15 -8.70 -32.44 3.36
N LEU A 16 -8.55 -33.36 4.27
CA LEU A 16 -8.96 -33.32 5.66
C LEU A 16 -8.11 -32.35 6.51
N PHE A 17 -8.03 -31.09 6.13
CA PHE A 17 -8.07 -30.07 7.14
C PHE A 17 -9.55 -29.81 7.36
N ALA A 18 -10.09 -30.33 8.46
CA ALA A 18 -11.42 -29.99 8.88
C ALA A 18 -11.44 -28.46 9.04
N HIS A 19 -11.82 -27.75 7.97
CA HIS A 19 -12.46 -26.46 8.13
C HIS A 19 -13.62 -26.77 9.05
N GLU A 20 -13.46 -26.48 10.36
CA GLU A 20 -14.60 -26.48 11.24
C GLU A 20 -15.56 -25.51 10.59
N LEU A 21 -16.54 -26.06 9.90
CA LEU A 21 -17.64 -25.28 9.35
C LEU A 21 -18.14 -24.40 10.50
N LEU A 22 -18.31 -23.12 10.25
CA LEU A 22 -18.92 -22.24 11.25
C LEU A 22 -20.07 -22.99 11.90
N SER A 23 -20.09 -23.05 13.23
CA SER A 23 -21.21 -23.72 13.90
C SER A 23 -22.54 -23.10 13.47
N PRO A 24 -23.65 -23.82 13.47
CA PRO A 24 -24.96 -23.29 13.09
C PRO A 24 -25.32 -22.00 13.86
N GLU A 25 -24.88 -21.87 15.12
CA GLU A 25 -25.10 -20.69 15.95
C GLU A 25 -24.30 -19.49 15.41
N VAL A 26 -23.04 -19.69 15.01
CA VAL A 26 -22.20 -18.64 14.42
C VAL A 26 -22.74 -18.27 13.05
N GLN A 27 -23.14 -19.24 12.22
CA GLN A 27 -23.79 -18.96 10.92
C GLN A 27 -25.04 -18.08 11.10
N SER A 28 -25.94 -18.45 12.03
CA SER A 28 -27.13 -17.69 12.35
C SER A 28 -26.81 -16.29 12.88
N LEU A 29 -25.74 -16.15 13.70
CA LEU A 29 -25.27 -14.85 14.17
C LEU A 29 -24.74 -13.98 13.03
N VAL A 30 -23.92 -14.54 12.16
CA VAL A 30 -23.37 -13.86 10.97
C VAL A 30 -24.51 -13.40 10.07
N GLN A 31 -25.44 -14.29 9.75
CA GLN A 31 -26.59 -13.99 8.91
C GLN A 31 -27.42 -12.82 9.44
N ARG A 32 -27.80 -12.86 10.73
CA ARG A 32 -28.56 -11.77 11.37
C ARG A 32 -27.79 -10.46 11.44
N LYS A 33 -26.51 -10.51 11.82
CA LYS A 33 -25.67 -9.29 11.99
C LYS A 33 -25.31 -8.61 10.68
N ASN A 34 -25.34 -9.35 9.60
CA ASN A 34 -25.00 -8.84 8.28
C ASN A 34 -26.24 -8.73 7.34
N GLY A 35 -27.44 -9.02 7.84
CA GLY A 35 -28.68 -8.88 7.07
C GLY A 35 -28.75 -9.77 5.82
N MET A 36 -28.15 -10.97 5.88
CA MET A 36 -28.08 -11.90 4.74
C MET A 36 -29.33 -12.75 4.65
N THR A 37 -29.79 -13.00 3.44
CA THR A 37 -30.79 -14.05 3.15
C THR A 37 -30.11 -15.43 3.22
N ASP A 38 -30.92 -16.51 3.30
CA ASP A 38 -30.37 -17.89 3.28
C ASP A 38 -29.56 -18.17 2.01
N ALA A 39 -30.01 -17.68 0.86
CA ALA A 39 -29.30 -17.81 -0.41
C ALA A 39 -27.95 -17.10 -0.38
N GLN A 40 -27.92 -15.89 0.16
CA GLN A 40 -26.67 -15.14 0.32
C GLN A 40 -25.73 -15.81 1.32
N MET A 41 -26.26 -16.31 2.43
CA MET A 41 -25.43 -17.04 3.40
C MET A 41 -24.82 -18.30 2.77
N ALA A 42 -25.60 -19.05 1.99
CA ALA A 42 -25.11 -20.22 1.27
C ALA A 42 -24.03 -19.86 0.23
N GLU A 43 -24.19 -18.76 -0.49
CA GLU A 43 -23.20 -18.24 -1.46
C GLU A 43 -21.89 -17.84 -0.80
N TYR A 44 -21.96 -17.18 0.37
CA TYR A 44 -20.78 -16.63 1.02
C TYR A 44 -20.08 -17.59 1.96
N LEU A 45 -20.76 -18.63 2.43
CA LEU A 45 -20.22 -19.59 3.38
C LEU A 45 -18.84 -20.16 2.97
N PRO A 46 -18.59 -20.50 1.69
CA PRO A 46 -17.28 -20.99 1.24
C PRO A 46 -16.15 -19.95 1.39
N TYR A 47 -16.49 -18.67 1.45
CA TYR A 47 -15.53 -17.58 1.58
C TYR A 47 -15.31 -17.12 3.02
N ILE A 48 -16.10 -17.61 3.97
CA ILE A 48 -15.96 -17.23 5.38
C ILE A 48 -14.98 -18.20 6.04
N TYR A 49 -13.87 -17.65 6.47
CA TYR A 49 -12.86 -18.39 7.20
C TYR A 49 -13.20 -18.39 8.69
N PRO A 50 -13.42 -19.56 9.31
CA PRO A 50 -13.57 -19.65 10.75
C PRO A 50 -12.24 -19.23 11.40
N ARG A 51 -12.34 -18.39 12.41
CA ARG A 51 -11.17 -17.94 13.15
C ARG A 51 -10.56 -19.12 13.90
N VAL A 52 -9.42 -19.62 13.45
CA VAL A 52 -8.66 -20.68 14.13
C VAL A 52 -7.71 -20.03 15.14
N GLU A 53 -7.74 -20.48 16.38
CA GLU A 53 -6.82 -20.06 17.44
C GLU A 53 -5.68 -21.08 17.51
N GLN A 54 -4.44 -20.62 17.30
CA GLN A 54 -3.26 -21.45 17.52
C GLN A 54 -2.67 -21.16 18.90
N PRO A 55 -2.37 -22.15 19.72
CA PRO A 55 -1.73 -21.96 21.01
C PRO A 55 -0.33 -21.35 20.89
N ILE A 56 0.01 -20.46 21.82
CA ILE A 56 1.38 -19.98 21.96
C ILE A 56 2.25 -21.15 22.44
N GLY A 57 3.32 -21.46 21.73
CA GLY A 57 4.24 -22.55 22.09
C GLY A 57 4.21 -23.76 21.15
N GLU A 58 3.16 -23.92 20.38
CA GLU A 58 3.09 -24.94 19.33
C GLU A 58 3.68 -24.42 18.01
N GLY A 59 4.16 -25.33 17.19
CA GLY A 59 4.61 -25.02 15.83
C GLY A 59 3.48 -24.46 15.00
N ILE A 60 3.80 -23.53 14.12
CA ILE A 60 2.83 -22.96 13.19
C ILE A 60 2.66 -23.97 12.06
N CYS A 61 1.45 -24.51 11.91
CA CYS A 61 1.14 -25.41 10.81
C CYS A 61 1.22 -24.64 9.49
N LEU A 62 2.19 -25.00 8.66
CA LEU A 62 2.30 -24.50 7.30
C LEU A 62 1.52 -25.45 6.40
N ASP A 63 0.45 -24.96 5.79
CA ASP A 63 -0.25 -25.72 4.77
C ASP A 63 0.63 -25.85 3.52
N MET A 64 1.10 -27.07 3.26
CA MET A 64 2.01 -27.40 2.16
C MET A 64 1.44 -28.62 1.41
N PRO A 65 0.43 -28.41 0.56
CA PRO A 65 -0.33 -29.47 -0.08
C PRO A 65 0.56 -30.44 -0.88
N GLU A 66 0.36 -31.74 -0.68
CA GLU A 66 1.19 -32.78 -1.32
C GLU A 66 0.77 -33.08 -2.76
N GLU A 67 -0.45 -32.78 -3.14
CA GLU A 67 -1.02 -33.03 -4.46
C GLU A 67 -0.51 -32.11 -5.58
N LEU A 68 0.20 -31.04 -5.23
CA LEU A 68 0.78 -30.13 -6.23
C LEU A 68 1.96 -30.79 -6.94
N ALA A 69 1.86 -30.95 -8.26
CA ALA A 69 2.87 -31.64 -9.05
C ALA A 69 4.22 -30.92 -9.08
N ASN A 70 4.23 -29.59 -9.09
CA ASN A 70 5.46 -28.82 -8.97
C ASN A 70 5.90 -28.69 -7.51
N ARG A 71 6.47 -29.75 -6.96
CA ARG A 71 6.90 -29.83 -5.55
C ARG A 71 7.86 -28.72 -5.16
N ARG A 72 8.81 -28.38 -6.05
CA ARG A 72 9.79 -27.31 -5.78
C ARG A 72 9.12 -25.97 -5.48
N LEU A 73 8.12 -25.56 -6.27
CA LEU A 73 7.38 -24.32 -6.03
C LEU A 73 6.42 -24.44 -4.85
N ALA A 74 5.77 -25.60 -4.69
CA ALA A 74 4.89 -25.85 -3.55
C ALA A 74 5.63 -25.69 -2.20
N GLU A 75 6.83 -26.25 -2.07
CA GLU A 75 7.69 -26.14 -0.88
C GLU A 75 8.17 -24.70 -0.62
N MET A 76 8.18 -23.85 -1.64
CA MET A 76 8.42 -22.43 -1.50
C MET A 76 7.16 -21.65 -1.04
N GLY A 77 5.97 -22.25 -1.08
CA GLY A 77 4.69 -21.59 -0.81
C GLY A 77 4.04 -21.02 -2.08
N MET A 78 4.31 -21.60 -3.24
CA MET A 78 3.79 -21.16 -4.52
C MET A 78 3.03 -22.28 -5.24
N VAL A 79 1.93 -21.93 -5.88
CA VAL A 79 1.15 -22.79 -6.77
C VAL A 79 1.53 -22.48 -8.21
N ASP A 80 2.04 -23.46 -8.95
CA ASP A 80 2.30 -23.33 -10.38
C ASP A 80 1.00 -23.54 -11.17
N VAL A 81 0.51 -22.49 -11.80
CA VAL A 81 -0.76 -22.54 -12.55
C VAL A 81 -0.71 -23.52 -13.74
N THR A 82 0.48 -23.82 -14.27
CA THR A 82 0.69 -24.70 -15.44
C THR A 82 0.84 -26.16 -15.08
N ALA A 83 1.07 -26.45 -13.79
CA ALA A 83 1.23 -27.82 -13.31
C ALA A 83 -0.10 -28.43 -12.84
N ALA A 84 -0.15 -29.76 -12.74
CA ALA A 84 -1.30 -30.44 -12.16
C ALA A 84 -1.50 -29.99 -10.69
N PRO A 85 -2.76 -29.83 -10.25
CA PRO A 85 -4.00 -30.27 -10.93
C PRO A 85 -4.58 -29.27 -11.92
N PHE A 86 -4.05 -28.03 -12.07
CA PHE A 86 -4.67 -26.96 -12.84
C PHE A 86 -4.40 -27.04 -14.34
N ASN A 87 -3.15 -27.28 -14.73
CA ASN A 87 -2.72 -27.44 -16.12
C ASN A 87 -3.18 -26.30 -17.05
N ALA A 88 -3.11 -25.05 -16.60
CA ALA A 88 -3.45 -23.90 -17.42
C ALA A 88 -2.54 -23.83 -18.66
N ASP A 89 -3.15 -23.66 -19.82
CA ASP A 89 -2.39 -23.48 -21.07
C ASP A 89 -1.66 -22.13 -21.08
N PHE A 90 -0.35 -22.17 -21.13
CA PHE A 90 0.53 -21.00 -21.19
C PHE A 90 1.02 -20.70 -22.62
N THR A 91 0.49 -21.42 -23.63
CA THR A 91 0.83 -21.18 -25.04
C THR A 91 -0.11 -20.20 -25.73
N GLY A 92 -1.21 -19.82 -25.10
CA GLY A 92 -2.26 -18.95 -25.65
C GLY A 92 -3.20 -19.63 -26.65
N ARG A 93 -3.11 -20.93 -26.84
CA ARG A 93 -3.90 -21.67 -27.84
C ARG A 93 -5.28 -22.04 -27.32
N THR A 94 -5.38 -22.50 -26.09
CA THR A 94 -6.63 -22.89 -25.46
C THR A 94 -7.04 -21.94 -24.35
N ASP A 95 -8.32 -21.96 -24.01
CA ASP A 95 -8.86 -21.12 -22.93
C ASP A 95 -8.42 -21.63 -21.56
N ALA A 96 -7.68 -20.83 -20.83
CA ALA A 96 -7.17 -21.12 -19.50
C ALA A 96 -8.05 -20.56 -18.36
N THR A 97 -9.17 -19.91 -18.66
CA THR A 97 -9.99 -19.18 -17.69
C THR A 97 -10.38 -20.03 -16.46
N SER A 98 -10.94 -21.23 -16.71
CA SER A 98 -11.39 -22.11 -15.62
C SER A 98 -10.25 -22.65 -14.77
N ALA A 99 -9.13 -23.01 -15.42
CA ALA A 99 -7.94 -23.50 -14.73
C ALA A 99 -7.34 -22.42 -13.84
N ILE A 100 -7.23 -21.19 -14.34
CA ILE A 100 -6.71 -20.05 -13.56
C ILE A 100 -7.63 -19.72 -12.39
N ARG A 101 -8.96 -19.68 -12.58
CA ARG A 101 -9.91 -19.45 -11.49
C ARG A 101 -9.77 -20.48 -10.37
N ALA A 102 -9.71 -21.75 -10.74
CA ALA A 102 -9.50 -22.85 -9.76
C ALA A 102 -8.16 -22.69 -9.01
N ALA A 103 -7.10 -22.30 -9.71
CA ALA A 103 -5.78 -22.07 -9.10
C ALA A 103 -5.76 -20.84 -8.18
N VAL A 104 -6.49 -19.75 -8.54
CA VAL A 104 -6.63 -18.57 -7.68
C VAL A 104 -7.31 -18.94 -6.36
N ASP A 105 -8.44 -19.64 -6.44
CA ASP A 105 -9.17 -20.06 -5.24
C ASP A 105 -8.34 -21.01 -4.38
N TYR A 106 -7.66 -21.95 -5.00
CA TYR A 106 -6.79 -22.90 -4.31
C TYR A 106 -5.61 -22.19 -3.61
N ALA A 107 -4.87 -21.35 -4.33
CA ALA A 107 -3.72 -20.65 -3.76
C ALA A 107 -4.12 -19.76 -2.58
N ARG A 108 -5.23 -19.03 -2.71
CA ARG A 108 -5.79 -18.22 -1.61
C ARG A 108 -6.13 -19.11 -0.41
N ASP A 109 -6.83 -20.22 -0.63
CA ASP A 109 -7.37 -21.07 0.44
C ASP A 109 -6.26 -21.80 1.22
N HIS A 110 -5.16 -22.09 0.55
CA HIS A 110 -3.95 -22.69 1.16
C HIS A 110 -2.89 -21.64 1.58
N GLN A 111 -3.24 -20.35 1.56
CA GLN A 111 -2.31 -19.28 1.90
C GLN A 111 -0.99 -19.40 1.13
N MET A 112 -1.09 -19.47 -0.19
CA MET A 112 0.02 -19.58 -1.13
C MET A 112 -0.05 -18.47 -2.17
N VAL A 113 1.07 -18.21 -2.83
CA VAL A 113 1.15 -17.34 -3.99
C VAL A 113 0.79 -18.14 -5.24
N LEU A 114 -0.06 -17.60 -6.12
CA LEU A 114 -0.28 -18.18 -7.44
C LEU A 114 0.81 -17.68 -8.40
N PHE A 115 1.65 -18.59 -8.85
CA PHE A 115 2.74 -18.30 -9.76
C PHE A 115 2.37 -18.63 -11.21
N PHE A 116 2.64 -17.69 -12.10
CA PHE A 116 2.48 -17.82 -13.54
C PHE A 116 3.85 -17.91 -14.19
N PRO A 117 4.32 -19.10 -14.63
CA PRO A 117 5.48 -19.20 -15.51
C PRO A 117 5.36 -18.29 -16.75
N ALA A 118 6.51 -17.94 -17.35
CA ALA A 118 6.51 -17.12 -18.55
C ALA A 118 5.69 -17.78 -19.67
N GLY A 119 4.81 -17.02 -20.32
CA GLY A 119 3.93 -17.51 -21.37
C GLY A 119 2.70 -16.65 -21.55
N THR A 120 1.85 -17.04 -22.48
CA THR A 120 0.57 -16.35 -22.76
C THR A 120 -0.58 -17.24 -22.33
N TYR A 121 -1.38 -16.73 -21.43
CA TYR A 121 -2.58 -17.39 -20.88
C TYR A 121 -3.82 -16.73 -21.49
N ARG A 122 -4.46 -17.44 -22.45
CA ARG A 122 -5.68 -16.92 -23.08
C ARG A 122 -6.86 -17.09 -22.12
N ILE A 123 -7.56 -15.99 -21.84
CA ILE A 123 -8.79 -15.98 -21.06
C ILE A 123 -9.96 -15.45 -21.89
N SER A 124 -11.16 -15.92 -21.61
CA SER A 124 -12.41 -15.49 -22.28
C SER A 124 -13.42 -14.87 -21.32
N ASP A 125 -13.11 -14.86 -20.02
CA ASP A 125 -13.97 -14.32 -18.99
C ASP A 125 -13.13 -13.75 -17.81
N THR A 126 -13.78 -13.06 -16.87
CA THR A 126 -13.17 -12.43 -15.70
C THR A 126 -12.37 -13.45 -14.87
N ILE A 127 -11.14 -13.13 -14.53
CA ILE A 127 -10.40 -13.78 -13.45
C ILE A 127 -10.75 -13.06 -12.16
N GLU A 128 -11.55 -13.67 -11.33
CA GLU A 128 -11.97 -13.11 -10.05
C GLU A 128 -11.02 -13.52 -8.93
N CYS A 129 -10.41 -12.54 -8.27
CA CYS A 129 -9.49 -12.68 -7.15
C CYS A 129 -10.23 -12.22 -5.87
N ARG A 130 -11.05 -13.10 -5.31
CA ARG A 130 -11.89 -12.77 -4.15
C ARG A 130 -11.20 -13.12 -2.85
N GLN A 131 -10.91 -12.12 -2.01
CA GLN A 131 -10.38 -12.31 -0.67
C GLN A 131 -11.37 -13.06 0.22
N LYS A 132 -10.89 -13.94 1.12
CA LYS A 132 -11.76 -14.51 2.15
C LYS A 132 -12.20 -13.49 3.19
N LEU A 133 -13.24 -13.82 3.89
CA LEU A 133 -13.84 -13.06 4.98
C LEU A 133 -13.55 -13.76 6.31
N THR A 134 -13.52 -13.00 7.39
CA THR A 134 -13.46 -13.52 8.76
C THR A 134 -14.55 -12.90 9.61
N VAL A 135 -14.97 -13.60 10.67
CA VAL A 135 -16.02 -13.16 11.58
C VAL A 135 -15.38 -12.36 12.71
N ARG A 136 -15.83 -11.13 12.92
CA ARG A 136 -15.49 -10.34 14.13
C ARG A 136 -16.26 -10.86 15.33
N GLY A 137 -15.78 -10.58 16.55
CA GLY A 137 -16.42 -11.01 17.80
C GLY A 137 -17.89 -10.60 17.97
N ASN A 138 -18.34 -9.56 17.24
CA ASN A 138 -19.74 -9.12 17.19
C ASN A 138 -20.59 -9.80 16.09
N GLY A 139 -20.05 -10.79 15.38
CA GLY A 139 -20.72 -11.50 14.29
C GLY A 139 -20.67 -10.79 12.92
N ARG A 140 -20.04 -9.61 12.80
CA ARG A 140 -19.86 -8.93 11.51
C ARG A 140 -18.71 -9.53 10.72
N LEU A 141 -18.86 -9.55 9.39
CA LEU A 141 -17.83 -9.98 8.47
C LEU A 141 -16.84 -8.84 8.19
N THR A 142 -15.59 -9.19 7.95
CA THR A 142 -14.54 -8.31 7.45
C THR A 142 -13.59 -9.09 6.56
N GLY A 143 -12.77 -8.42 5.75
CA GLY A 143 -11.74 -9.11 4.97
C GLY A 143 -10.79 -9.89 5.88
N ALA A 144 -10.35 -11.04 5.40
CA ALA A 144 -9.36 -11.88 6.06
C ALA A 144 -7.95 -11.57 5.51
N PRO A 145 -7.11 -10.80 6.22
CA PRO A 145 -5.85 -10.32 5.68
C PRO A 145 -4.84 -11.42 5.35
N ASN A 146 -5.01 -12.61 5.93
CA ASN A 146 -4.15 -13.77 5.68
C ASN A 146 -4.57 -14.60 4.46
N PHE A 147 -5.72 -14.27 3.86
CA PHE A 147 -6.25 -14.97 2.69
C PHE A 147 -6.49 -14.01 1.51
N PRO A 148 -5.50 -13.18 1.14
CA PRO A 148 -5.56 -12.38 -0.06
C PRO A 148 -5.34 -13.26 -1.29
N CYS A 149 -5.62 -12.72 -2.47
CA CYS A 149 -5.11 -13.27 -3.71
C CYS A 149 -3.79 -12.59 -4.06
N VAL A 150 -2.74 -13.37 -4.19
CA VAL A 150 -1.41 -12.89 -4.59
C VAL A 150 -1.01 -13.59 -5.88
N LEU A 151 -1.01 -12.87 -6.99
CA LEU A 151 -0.66 -13.36 -8.31
C LEU A 151 0.71 -12.81 -8.71
N VAL A 152 1.62 -13.72 -9.06
CA VAL A 152 3.01 -13.40 -9.37
C VAL A 152 3.41 -14.03 -10.70
N GLY A 153 3.88 -13.23 -11.63
CA GLY A 153 4.42 -13.68 -12.90
C GLY A 153 5.93 -13.94 -12.86
N SER A 154 6.45 -14.36 -13.98
CA SER A 154 7.88 -14.51 -14.19
C SER A 154 8.58 -13.16 -14.15
N ALA A 155 9.58 -13.05 -13.28
CA ALA A 155 10.51 -11.93 -13.21
C ALA A 155 11.83 -12.20 -13.97
N ALA A 156 11.95 -13.33 -14.67
CA ALA A 156 13.13 -13.65 -15.45
C ALA A 156 13.28 -12.66 -16.63
N PRO A 157 14.46 -12.10 -16.89
CA PRO A 157 14.66 -11.10 -17.93
C PRO A 157 14.13 -11.54 -19.31
N GLY A 158 13.32 -10.68 -19.94
CA GLY A 158 12.73 -10.94 -21.26
C GLY A 158 11.67 -12.04 -21.30
N LYS A 159 11.25 -12.59 -20.17
CA LYS A 159 10.27 -13.69 -20.07
C LYS A 159 9.07 -13.25 -19.23
N ARG A 160 8.08 -12.67 -19.89
CA ARG A 160 6.87 -12.17 -19.25
C ARG A 160 5.75 -13.21 -19.19
N SER A 161 4.92 -13.10 -18.19
CA SER A 161 3.64 -13.79 -18.06
C SER A 161 2.54 -12.85 -18.54
N VAL A 162 1.71 -13.29 -19.49
CA VAL A 162 0.70 -12.44 -20.13
C VAL A 162 -0.68 -13.08 -20.00
N LEU A 163 -1.63 -12.37 -19.40
CA LEU A 163 -3.06 -12.70 -19.45
C LEU A 163 -3.66 -12.03 -20.70
N LEU A 164 -4.04 -12.83 -21.70
CA LEU A 164 -4.63 -12.35 -22.96
C LEU A 164 -6.15 -12.57 -22.96
N LEU A 165 -6.93 -11.50 -22.83
CA LEU A 165 -8.37 -11.57 -23.09
C LEU A 165 -8.61 -11.84 -24.56
N ALA A 166 -9.25 -12.96 -24.89
CA ALA A 166 -9.50 -13.38 -26.25
C ALA A 166 -10.32 -12.33 -27.02
N ALA A 167 -10.15 -12.29 -28.32
CA ALA A 167 -10.93 -11.40 -29.19
C ALA A 167 -12.44 -11.68 -29.06
N ASN A 168 -13.28 -10.62 -29.06
CA ASN A 168 -14.74 -10.69 -29.00
C ASN A 168 -15.26 -11.55 -27.83
N SER A 169 -14.65 -11.46 -26.65
CA SER A 169 -15.05 -12.23 -25.48
C SER A 169 -16.45 -11.83 -25.01
N PRO A 170 -17.30 -12.79 -24.61
CA PRO A 170 -18.69 -12.51 -24.23
C PRO A 170 -18.79 -11.53 -23.06
N GLY A 171 -19.62 -10.50 -23.21
CA GLY A 171 -19.84 -9.46 -22.21
C GLY A 171 -18.77 -8.37 -22.15
N PHE A 172 -17.70 -8.44 -22.97
CA PHE A 172 -16.68 -7.41 -23.06
C PHE A 172 -16.80 -6.50 -24.28
N THR A 173 -17.74 -6.77 -25.15
CA THR A 173 -17.86 -6.08 -26.45
C THR A 173 -18.60 -4.75 -26.37
N ASP A 174 -19.49 -4.57 -25.39
CA ASP A 174 -20.31 -3.37 -25.26
C ASP A 174 -19.63 -2.32 -24.34
N PRO A 175 -19.20 -1.16 -24.87
CA PRO A 175 -18.57 -0.11 -24.07
C PRO A 175 -19.52 0.54 -23.03
N ALA A 176 -20.84 0.39 -23.19
CA ALA A 176 -21.83 0.86 -22.23
C ALA A 176 -21.97 -0.09 -21.02
N GLN A 177 -21.59 -1.35 -21.17
CA GLN A 177 -21.66 -2.38 -20.13
C GLN A 177 -20.24 -2.91 -19.85
N ARG A 178 -19.46 -2.14 -19.09
CA ARG A 178 -18.07 -2.49 -18.84
C ARG A 178 -17.93 -3.77 -18.01
N LYS A 179 -17.01 -4.66 -18.42
CA LYS A 179 -16.66 -5.89 -17.75
C LYS A 179 -15.17 -5.96 -17.48
N ILE A 180 -14.79 -6.53 -16.34
CA ILE A 180 -13.42 -6.52 -15.85
C ILE A 180 -12.73 -7.83 -16.22
N ALA A 181 -11.53 -7.77 -16.80
CA ALA A 181 -10.74 -8.95 -17.13
C ALA A 181 -10.08 -9.58 -15.89
N VAL A 182 -9.42 -8.78 -15.06
CA VAL A 182 -8.81 -9.23 -13.78
C VAL A 182 -9.38 -8.41 -12.64
N HIS A 183 -10.06 -9.05 -11.70
CA HIS A 183 -10.86 -8.39 -10.68
C HIS A 183 -10.46 -8.80 -9.27
N PHE A 184 -9.70 -7.94 -8.58
CA PHE A 184 -9.45 -8.10 -7.14
C PHE A 184 -10.61 -7.52 -6.35
N THR A 185 -11.22 -8.37 -5.51
CA THR A 185 -12.45 -8.03 -4.81
C THR A 185 -12.54 -8.70 -3.45
N ASN A 186 -13.44 -8.20 -2.65
CA ASN A 186 -13.95 -8.89 -1.47
C ASN A 186 -15.46 -8.62 -1.39
N CYS A 187 -16.09 -9.23 -0.41
CA CYS A 187 -17.50 -8.98 -0.13
C CYS A 187 -17.63 -8.59 1.34
N ASN A 188 -18.33 -7.52 1.60
CA ASN A 188 -18.65 -7.12 2.97
C ASN A 188 -20.14 -6.99 3.16
N TYR A 189 -20.64 -7.60 4.23
CA TYR A 189 -22.01 -7.45 4.66
C TYR A 189 -22.07 -6.76 6.01
N GLY A 190 -22.84 -5.66 6.10
CA GLY A 190 -23.22 -5.05 7.37
C GLY A 190 -22.24 -4.09 7.99
N TYR A 191 -21.37 -3.46 7.22
CA TYR A 191 -20.40 -2.50 7.78
C TYR A 191 -21.04 -1.17 8.19
N ASP A 192 -22.06 -0.67 7.49
CA ASP A 192 -22.74 0.56 7.90
C ASP A 192 -24.26 0.46 7.81
N LYS A 193 -24.94 1.00 8.81
CA LYS A 193 -26.41 1.11 8.84
C LYS A 193 -26.96 2.16 7.87
N ARG A 194 -26.10 2.91 7.19
CA ARG A 194 -26.47 3.96 6.26
C ARG A 194 -26.60 3.43 4.83
N ASP A 195 -27.52 2.48 4.64
CA ASP A 195 -28.03 2.07 3.31
C ASP A 195 -26.97 1.81 2.22
N PHE A 196 -25.85 1.22 2.62
CA PHE A 196 -24.86 0.74 1.66
C PHE A 196 -25.35 -0.58 1.08
N ARG A 197 -25.83 -0.51 -0.13
CA ARG A 197 -26.25 -1.68 -0.86
C ARG A 197 -25.07 -2.59 -1.08
N GLN A 198 -25.06 -3.62 -0.32
CA GLN A 198 -24.05 -4.64 -0.34
C GLN A 198 -24.29 -5.53 -1.54
N SER A 199 -23.41 -5.42 -2.48
CA SER A 199 -23.38 -6.25 -3.68
C SER A 199 -21.99 -6.83 -3.84
N PRO A 200 -21.87 -8.07 -4.32
CA PRO A 200 -20.60 -8.62 -4.76
C PRO A 200 -19.89 -7.72 -5.78
N LEU A 201 -20.67 -6.91 -6.50
CA LEU A 201 -20.15 -5.94 -7.47
C LEU A 201 -19.60 -4.65 -6.84
N HIS A 202 -19.92 -4.40 -5.56
CA HIS A 202 -19.49 -3.19 -4.83
C HIS A 202 -18.72 -3.60 -3.57
N PRO A 203 -17.52 -4.16 -3.71
CA PRO A 203 -16.72 -4.56 -2.58
C PRO A 203 -16.30 -3.33 -1.78
N GLN A 204 -16.31 -3.48 -0.47
CA GLN A 204 -15.80 -2.43 0.40
C GLN A 204 -14.27 -2.41 0.35
N SER A 205 -13.73 -1.40 -0.29
CA SER A 205 -12.29 -1.32 -0.58
C SER A 205 -11.41 -1.25 0.67
N ASN A 206 -11.88 -0.63 1.77
CA ASN A 206 -11.11 -0.49 3.01
C ASN A 206 -10.93 -1.76 3.85
N ILE A 207 -11.46 -2.90 3.41
CA ILE A 207 -11.23 -4.21 4.03
C ILE A 207 -10.69 -5.24 3.03
N ASN A 208 -10.23 -4.78 1.88
CA ASN A 208 -9.63 -5.60 0.83
C ASN A 208 -8.10 -5.53 0.98
N TYR A 209 -7.53 -6.40 1.82
CA TYR A 209 -6.16 -6.30 2.32
C TYR A 209 -5.19 -7.19 1.55
N ASN A 210 -3.93 -6.76 1.46
CA ASN A 210 -2.78 -7.57 0.99
C ASN A 210 -2.93 -8.16 -0.41
N GLN A 211 -3.87 -7.68 -1.21
CA GLN A 211 -4.05 -8.10 -2.60
C GLN A 211 -2.85 -7.68 -3.44
N MET A 212 -2.31 -8.58 -4.25
CA MET A 212 -1.13 -8.26 -5.03
C MET A 212 -1.20 -8.85 -6.44
N LEU A 213 -0.85 -8.00 -7.42
CA LEU A 213 -0.54 -8.42 -8.79
C LEU A 213 0.85 -7.89 -9.14
N ARG A 214 1.77 -8.78 -9.45
CA ARG A 214 3.12 -8.37 -9.87
C ARG A 214 3.67 -9.23 -11.01
N ASP A 215 4.43 -8.58 -11.89
CA ASP A 215 5.16 -9.23 -12.98
C ASP A 215 4.26 -9.97 -13.99
N ILE A 216 2.97 -9.57 -14.11
CA ILE A 216 2.00 -10.14 -15.05
C ILE A 216 1.44 -9.03 -15.93
N ASP A 217 1.56 -9.15 -17.23
CA ASP A 217 0.96 -8.23 -18.19
C ASP A 217 -0.46 -8.65 -18.57
N ILE A 218 -1.30 -7.67 -18.91
CA ILE A 218 -2.69 -7.89 -19.32
C ILE A 218 -2.86 -7.31 -20.73
N VAL A 219 -3.35 -8.11 -21.65
CA VAL A 219 -3.62 -7.68 -23.03
C VAL A 219 -5.09 -7.89 -23.35
N ILE A 220 -5.75 -6.84 -23.81
CA ILE A 220 -7.14 -6.90 -24.25
C ILE A 220 -7.15 -7.13 -25.76
N GLY A 221 -7.64 -8.30 -26.18
CA GLY A 221 -7.77 -8.66 -27.60
C GLY A 221 -8.84 -7.84 -28.34
N PRO A 222 -8.81 -7.84 -29.68
CA PRO A 222 -9.72 -7.05 -30.51
C PRO A 222 -11.20 -7.31 -30.25
N GLY A 223 -12.05 -6.29 -30.45
CA GLY A 223 -13.49 -6.38 -30.31
C GLY A 223 -14.04 -6.36 -28.88
N ASN A 224 -13.19 -6.04 -27.89
CA ASN A 224 -13.58 -5.97 -26.48
C ASN A 224 -13.73 -4.52 -25.97
N ALA A 225 -14.44 -3.67 -26.72
CA ALA A 225 -14.56 -2.23 -26.45
C ALA A 225 -15.11 -1.87 -25.05
N GLY A 226 -15.77 -2.80 -24.35
CA GLY A 226 -16.26 -2.64 -22.98
C GLY A 226 -15.32 -3.20 -21.90
N ALA A 227 -14.14 -3.74 -22.29
CA ALA A 227 -13.24 -4.37 -21.34
C ALA A 227 -12.53 -3.34 -20.44
N VAL A 228 -12.46 -3.66 -19.15
CA VAL A 228 -11.56 -3.06 -18.16
C VAL A 228 -10.44 -4.07 -17.90
N GLY A 229 -9.18 -3.67 -18.09
CA GLY A 229 -8.05 -4.60 -17.92
C GLY A 229 -7.94 -5.12 -16.50
N LEU A 230 -7.84 -4.22 -15.54
CA LEU A 230 -7.66 -4.54 -14.12
C LEU A 230 -8.59 -3.71 -13.24
N ARG A 231 -9.19 -4.34 -12.23
CA ARG A 231 -9.76 -3.63 -11.08
C ARG A 231 -8.98 -3.95 -9.80
N MET A 232 -8.46 -2.90 -9.14
CA MET A 232 -7.71 -3.00 -7.89
C MET A 232 -8.19 -1.93 -6.91
N GLN A 233 -9.42 -2.04 -6.41
CA GLN A 233 -9.90 -1.23 -5.30
C GLN A 233 -9.62 -1.96 -3.99
N ALA A 234 -8.55 -1.58 -3.33
CA ALA A 234 -8.04 -2.28 -2.17
C ALA A 234 -7.46 -1.31 -1.12
N ALA A 235 -6.96 -1.84 -0.04
CA ALA A 235 -6.42 -1.11 1.09
C ALA A 235 -5.04 -1.66 1.52
N GLU A 236 -4.77 -1.65 2.79
CA GLU A 236 -3.49 -1.92 3.43
C GLU A 236 -2.75 -3.10 2.81
N GLY A 237 -1.48 -2.89 2.50
CA GLY A 237 -0.57 -3.89 1.96
C GLY A 237 -0.82 -4.29 0.51
N SER A 238 -1.92 -3.83 -0.11
CA SER A 238 -2.27 -4.19 -1.49
C SER A 238 -1.44 -3.40 -2.50
N SER A 239 -1.09 -4.05 -3.64
CA SER A 239 -0.22 -3.43 -4.63
C SER A 239 -0.35 -4.03 -6.03
N VAL A 240 -0.12 -3.20 -7.04
CA VAL A 240 0.17 -3.62 -8.42
C VAL A 240 1.59 -3.18 -8.74
N GLN A 241 2.44 -4.09 -9.20
CA GLN A 241 3.86 -3.82 -9.39
C GLN A 241 4.39 -4.46 -10.68
N ASN A 242 5.09 -3.67 -11.50
CA ASN A 242 5.72 -4.13 -12.73
C ASN A 242 4.72 -4.82 -13.67
N VAL A 243 3.69 -4.08 -14.09
CA VAL A 243 2.57 -4.58 -14.90
C VAL A 243 2.36 -3.67 -16.10
N THR A 244 2.26 -4.27 -17.29
CA THR A 244 1.79 -3.59 -18.51
C THR A 244 0.35 -4.00 -18.80
N ILE A 245 -0.52 -3.02 -19.05
CA ILE A 245 -1.90 -3.26 -19.46
C ILE A 245 -2.07 -2.67 -20.87
N ASP A 246 -2.15 -3.53 -21.86
CA ASP A 246 -2.53 -3.11 -23.21
C ASP A 246 -4.05 -3.11 -23.34
N ALA A 247 -4.62 -1.92 -23.19
CA ALA A 247 -6.05 -1.65 -23.32
C ALA A 247 -6.43 -1.06 -24.68
N THR A 248 -5.57 -1.18 -25.70
CA THR A 248 -5.81 -0.60 -27.04
C THR A 248 -7.17 -0.98 -27.62
N HIS A 249 -7.63 -2.18 -27.34
CA HIS A 249 -8.95 -2.69 -27.76
C HIS A 249 -9.99 -2.68 -26.65
N GLY A 250 -9.71 -2.04 -25.51
CA GLY A 250 -10.55 -1.98 -24.34
C GLY A 250 -11.11 -0.58 -24.04
N HIS A 251 -11.83 -0.49 -22.94
CA HIS A 251 -12.39 0.77 -22.45
C HIS A 251 -11.44 1.46 -21.45
N THR A 252 -10.98 0.75 -20.43
CA THR A 252 -10.19 1.31 -19.32
C THR A 252 -9.03 0.38 -18.98
N GLY A 253 -7.85 0.93 -18.79
CA GLY A 253 -6.70 0.14 -18.37
C GLY A 253 -6.88 -0.37 -16.93
N MET A 254 -6.95 0.54 -15.96
CA MET A 254 -7.10 0.21 -14.54
C MET A 254 -8.26 0.97 -13.90
N LEU A 255 -9.11 0.24 -13.19
CA LEU A 255 -10.24 0.77 -12.42
C LEU A 255 -9.96 0.66 -10.91
N GLY A 256 -10.06 1.78 -10.21
CA GLY A 256 -9.70 1.89 -8.80
C GLY A 256 -8.20 1.87 -8.55
N ALA A 257 -7.84 2.03 -7.31
CA ALA A 257 -6.47 1.93 -6.81
C ALA A 257 -6.48 1.44 -5.36
N ALA A 258 -5.38 0.87 -4.89
CA ALA A 258 -5.17 0.61 -3.49
C ALA A 258 -4.79 1.92 -2.80
N GLY A 259 -5.66 2.37 -1.91
CA GLY A 259 -5.41 3.49 -1.00
C GLY A 259 -5.40 2.99 0.45
N SER A 260 -5.46 3.91 1.41
CA SER A 260 -5.52 3.57 2.84
C SER A 260 -4.43 2.57 3.28
N GLY A 261 -3.20 2.75 2.80
CA GLY A 261 -2.09 1.84 3.11
C GLY A 261 -1.69 0.90 1.98
N GLY A 262 -2.22 1.09 0.78
CA GLY A 262 -1.75 0.41 -0.43
C GLY A 262 -1.10 1.37 -1.42
N SER A 263 -0.29 0.84 -2.33
CA SER A 263 0.41 1.64 -3.34
C SER A 263 0.76 0.83 -4.59
N HIS A 264 1.04 1.52 -5.68
CA HIS A 264 1.32 0.92 -6.97
C HIS A 264 2.62 1.43 -7.55
N HIS A 265 3.36 0.57 -8.26
CA HIS A 265 4.69 0.91 -8.74
C HIS A 265 4.96 0.26 -10.10
N HIS A 266 5.56 1.04 -11.02
CA HIS A 266 5.98 0.57 -12.33
C HIS A 266 4.81 -0.03 -13.14
N ILE A 267 3.85 0.82 -13.50
CA ILE A 267 2.67 0.44 -14.29
C ILE A 267 2.74 1.14 -15.64
N THR A 268 2.54 0.39 -16.72
CA THR A 268 2.36 0.94 -18.06
C THR A 268 0.96 0.61 -18.58
N ILE A 269 0.24 1.62 -19.07
CA ILE A 269 -1.07 1.43 -19.70
C ILE A 269 -1.03 2.00 -21.12
N LEU A 270 -1.31 1.15 -22.09
CA LEU A 270 -1.36 1.50 -23.52
C LEU A 270 -2.81 1.57 -23.97
N GLY A 271 -3.18 2.62 -24.68
CA GLY A 271 -4.50 2.76 -25.31
C GLY A 271 -5.66 2.83 -24.30
N GLY A 272 -6.82 2.38 -24.73
CA GLY A 272 -8.09 2.52 -24.03
C GLY A 272 -8.70 3.91 -24.18
N ARG A 273 -9.93 4.08 -23.67
CA ARG A 273 -10.52 5.41 -23.56
C ARG A 273 -9.96 6.15 -22.33
N ILE A 274 -9.84 5.43 -21.22
CA ILE A 274 -9.33 5.95 -19.95
C ILE A 274 -8.16 5.09 -19.50
N GLY A 275 -7.06 5.71 -19.09
CA GLY A 275 -5.92 4.99 -18.54
C GLY A 275 -6.23 4.46 -17.13
N ILE A 276 -6.35 5.37 -16.17
CA ILE A 276 -6.68 5.07 -14.76
C ILE A 276 -7.97 5.80 -14.38
N ASP A 277 -8.92 5.07 -13.79
CA ASP A 277 -10.19 5.58 -13.28
C ASP A 277 -10.35 5.20 -11.82
N THR A 278 -10.23 6.16 -10.90
CA THR A 278 -10.37 5.89 -9.46
C THR A 278 -11.80 6.02 -8.93
N ARG A 279 -12.76 6.32 -9.81
CA ARG A 279 -14.19 6.31 -9.45
C ARG A 279 -14.64 4.90 -9.06
N GLY A 280 -15.80 4.81 -8.43
CA GLY A 280 -16.46 3.52 -8.20
C GLY A 280 -16.93 2.86 -9.50
N PHE A 281 -17.73 1.82 -9.38
CA PHE A 281 -18.29 1.12 -10.55
C PHE A 281 -19.59 1.80 -11.03
N PRO A 282 -19.84 1.97 -12.36
CA PRO A 282 -21.12 2.44 -12.87
C PRO A 282 -22.25 1.44 -12.59
N PRO A 283 -23.52 1.85 -12.60
CA PRO A 283 -24.02 3.22 -12.77
C PRO A 283 -23.91 4.07 -11.50
N GLU A 284 -23.42 3.53 -10.44
CA GLU A 284 -23.50 4.09 -9.11
C GLU A 284 -22.11 4.50 -8.63
N PHE A 285 -21.56 5.60 -9.18
CA PHE A 285 -20.39 6.26 -8.59
C PHE A 285 -20.79 6.93 -7.27
N ARG A 286 -21.14 6.11 -6.28
CA ARG A 286 -21.52 6.64 -4.97
C ARG A 286 -20.31 7.01 -4.16
N ALA A 287 -20.42 8.07 -3.49
CA ALA A 287 -19.48 8.61 -2.56
C ALA A 287 -19.40 7.86 -1.21
N ASP A 288 -19.89 6.67 -1.15
CA ASP A 288 -20.24 5.93 0.05
C ASP A 288 -19.18 4.96 0.58
N GLY A 289 -17.91 5.22 0.28
CA GLY A 289 -16.81 4.38 0.77
C GLY A 289 -16.48 3.18 -0.11
N THR A 290 -17.19 2.99 -1.23
CA THR A 290 -16.90 1.93 -2.22
C THR A 290 -15.86 2.35 -3.26
N GLY A 291 -15.49 3.62 -3.30
CA GLY A 291 -14.47 4.18 -4.16
C GLY A 291 -13.04 3.92 -3.66
N THR A 292 -12.08 4.45 -4.38
CA THR A 292 -10.66 4.39 -4.00
C THR A 292 -10.43 5.08 -2.66
N GLN A 293 -9.78 4.38 -1.74
CA GLN A 293 -9.48 4.84 -0.39
C GLN A 293 -8.44 5.98 -0.39
N PRO A 294 -8.27 6.71 0.72
CA PRO A 294 -7.36 7.86 0.81
C PRO A 294 -5.91 7.55 0.43
N THR A 295 -5.25 8.52 -0.16
CA THR A 295 -3.82 8.55 -0.47
C THR A 295 -3.28 7.35 -1.24
N PRO A 296 -3.94 6.89 -2.34
CA PRO A 296 -3.29 5.93 -3.21
C PRO A 296 -2.00 6.57 -3.76
N THR A 297 -0.88 5.86 -3.59
CA THR A 297 0.43 6.33 -4.07
C THR A 297 0.85 5.51 -5.26
N MET A 298 1.24 6.17 -6.34
CA MET A 298 1.64 5.51 -7.59
C MET A 298 2.96 6.07 -8.08
N ALA A 299 4.00 5.26 -8.08
CA ALA A 299 5.32 5.64 -8.57
C ALA A 299 5.63 5.00 -9.93
N ALA A 300 6.24 5.78 -10.82
CA ALA A 300 6.66 5.34 -12.16
C ALA A 300 5.51 4.74 -13.00
N VAL A 301 4.47 5.54 -13.24
CA VAL A 301 3.36 5.17 -14.12
C VAL A 301 3.54 5.78 -15.49
N THR A 302 3.32 4.98 -16.53
CA THR A 302 3.35 5.41 -17.92
C THR A 302 1.98 5.21 -18.57
N LEU A 303 1.37 6.28 -19.09
CA LEU A 303 0.07 6.27 -19.74
C LEU A 303 0.24 6.76 -21.19
N ILE A 304 -0.10 5.92 -22.16
CA ILE A 304 0.18 6.19 -23.57
C ILE A 304 -1.08 6.05 -24.41
N ASP A 305 -1.42 7.11 -25.12
CA ASP A 305 -2.41 7.15 -26.21
C ASP A 305 -3.84 6.74 -25.80
N GLN A 306 -4.27 7.14 -24.60
CA GLN A 306 -5.67 7.07 -24.23
C GLN A 306 -6.51 8.02 -25.11
N THR A 307 -7.68 7.55 -25.54
CA THR A 307 -8.49 8.29 -26.52
C THR A 307 -9.45 9.33 -25.90
N GLU A 308 -9.63 9.31 -24.58
CA GLU A 308 -10.48 10.25 -23.85
C GLU A 308 -9.68 11.03 -22.79
N THR A 309 -9.08 10.35 -21.82
CA THR A 309 -8.27 10.98 -20.77
C THR A 309 -7.32 9.95 -20.14
N ALA A 310 -6.15 10.39 -19.70
CA ALA A 310 -5.20 9.49 -19.06
C ALA A 310 -5.61 9.13 -17.63
N LEU A 311 -6.12 10.11 -16.87
CA LEU A 311 -6.52 9.93 -15.47
C LEU A 311 -7.88 10.56 -15.19
N VAL A 312 -8.78 9.79 -14.58
CA VAL A 312 -9.94 10.31 -13.85
C VAL A 312 -9.74 10.01 -12.37
N ASN A 313 -9.57 11.05 -11.56
CA ASN A 313 -9.39 10.87 -10.13
C ASN A 313 -10.58 11.37 -9.31
N LYS A 314 -11.16 10.46 -8.54
CA LYS A 314 -12.21 10.72 -7.54
C LYS A 314 -11.93 9.94 -6.24
N SER A 315 -10.66 9.76 -5.88
CA SER A 315 -10.27 9.13 -4.63
C SER A 315 -10.74 9.95 -3.42
N ARG A 316 -10.84 9.28 -2.27
CA ARG A 316 -11.22 9.89 -0.98
C ARG A 316 -10.07 10.64 -0.32
N GLY A 317 -9.27 11.34 -1.04
CA GLY A 317 -8.09 12.07 -0.60
C GLY A 317 -7.14 12.21 -1.77
N PRO A 318 -5.97 12.78 -1.59
CA PRO A 318 -5.07 13.01 -2.70
C PRO A 318 -4.57 11.68 -3.28
N LEU A 319 -4.53 11.58 -4.61
CA LEU A 319 -3.70 10.61 -5.32
C LEU A 319 -2.30 11.18 -5.42
N ILE A 320 -1.30 10.38 -5.09
CA ILE A 320 0.10 10.80 -5.14
C ILE A 320 0.74 10.15 -6.36
N ALA A 321 1.04 10.98 -7.37
CA ALA A 321 1.62 10.57 -8.64
C ALA A 321 3.09 10.99 -8.69
N VAL A 322 4.02 10.03 -8.72
CA VAL A 322 5.45 10.30 -8.65
C VAL A 322 6.17 9.67 -9.84
N GLY A 323 6.92 10.46 -10.60
CA GLY A 323 7.64 9.95 -11.76
C GLY A 323 6.73 9.45 -12.88
N TRP A 324 5.63 10.15 -13.15
CA TRP A 324 4.69 9.74 -14.20
C TRP A 324 5.09 10.24 -15.57
N ARG A 325 4.84 9.42 -16.59
CA ARG A 325 4.93 9.79 -17.99
C ARG A 325 3.58 9.63 -18.67
N ILE A 326 3.06 10.71 -19.24
CA ILE A 326 1.82 10.70 -20.01
C ILE A 326 2.10 11.21 -21.42
N ARG A 327 1.72 10.44 -22.42
CA ARG A 327 1.75 10.83 -23.82
C ARG A 327 0.37 10.63 -24.42
N THR A 328 -0.17 11.67 -25.05
CA THR A 328 -1.54 11.64 -25.56
C THR A 328 -1.65 12.31 -26.94
N HIS A 329 -2.64 11.87 -27.72
CA HIS A 329 -3.07 12.50 -28.96
C HIS A 329 -4.42 13.26 -28.82
N THR A 330 -5.05 13.22 -27.65
CA THR A 330 -6.30 13.95 -27.40
C THR A 330 -6.03 15.44 -27.16
N ALA A 331 -7.05 16.26 -27.35
CA ALA A 331 -6.95 17.68 -26.99
C ALA A 331 -6.94 17.94 -25.47
N GLY A 332 -7.22 16.93 -24.65
CA GLY A 332 -7.35 17.03 -23.18
C GLY A 332 -8.81 17.21 -22.76
N PRO A 333 -9.09 17.35 -21.45
CA PRO A 333 -8.10 17.33 -20.37
C PRO A 333 -7.47 15.93 -20.19
N VAL A 334 -6.17 15.94 -19.92
CA VAL A 334 -5.40 14.72 -19.71
C VAL A 334 -5.67 14.13 -18.32
N ILE A 335 -5.89 15.00 -17.37
CA ILE A 335 -6.23 14.70 -15.97
C ILE A 335 -7.57 15.33 -15.65
N ARG A 336 -8.50 14.54 -15.14
CA ARG A 336 -9.78 15.01 -14.61
C ARG A 336 -9.85 14.74 -13.11
N LEU A 337 -9.96 15.78 -12.31
CA LEU A 337 -10.16 15.70 -10.86
C LEU A 337 -11.64 15.93 -10.58
N GLU A 338 -12.35 14.87 -10.22
CA GLU A 338 -13.78 14.89 -9.93
C GLU A 338 -14.03 14.93 -8.43
N THR A 339 -15.03 15.67 -8.02
CA THR A 339 -15.42 15.79 -6.62
C THR A 339 -16.85 15.31 -6.39
N ASP A 340 -17.11 14.95 -5.16
CA ASP A 340 -18.45 14.80 -4.62
C ASP A 340 -18.46 15.34 -3.19
N TYR A 341 -18.59 16.63 -3.08
CA TYR A 341 -18.56 17.37 -1.80
C TYR A 341 -19.62 16.89 -0.78
N ARG A 342 -20.64 16.16 -1.24
CA ARG A 342 -21.73 15.74 -0.35
C ARG A 342 -21.35 14.54 0.53
N SER A 343 -20.27 13.87 0.22
CA SER A 343 -19.97 12.55 0.77
C SER A 343 -18.59 12.39 1.39
N SER A 344 -17.69 13.36 1.21
CA SER A 344 -16.34 13.25 1.70
C SER A 344 -15.75 14.62 2.05
N PRO A 345 -15.15 14.76 3.23
CA PRO A 345 -14.38 15.96 3.60
C PRO A 345 -13.05 16.06 2.83
N TYR A 346 -12.71 15.03 2.08
CA TYR A 346 -11.44 14.96 1.38
C TYR A 346 -11.49 15.70 0.05
N ASN A 347 -11.02 16.95 0.05
CA ASN A 347 -11.10 17.82 -1.10
C ASN A 347 -9.84 17.84 -1.95
N SER A 348 -8.69 17.52 -1.38
CA SER A 348 -7.45 17.43 -2.14
C SER A 348 -7.49 16.25 -3.13
N GLY A 349 -7.15 16.54 -4.39
CA GLY A 349 -7.31 15.58 -5.50
C GLY A 349 -6.03 14.93 -5.96
N LEU A 350 -4.93 15.66 -6.03
CA LEU A 350 -3.70 15.19 -6.65
C LEU A 350 -2.47 15.91 -6.09
N ALA A 351 -1.42 15.14 -5.82
CA ALA A 351 -0.04 15.62 -5.77
C ALA A 351 0.75 14.94 -6.89
N MET A 352 1.25 15.69 -7.86
CA MET A 352 2.06 15.16 -8.94
C MET A 352 3.48 15.69 -8.86
N ILE A 353 4.45 14.78 -8.71
CA ILE A 353 5.84 15.10 -8.51
C ILE A 353 6.66 14.43 -9.61
N ASP A 354 7.56 15.21 -10.26
CA ASP A 354 8.47 14.72 -11.28
C ASP A 354 7.74 14.00 -12.42
N GLY A 355 6.90 14.73 -13.12
CA GLY A 355 6.08 14.20 -14.19
C GLY A 355 6.40 14.75 -15.58
N VAL A 356 6.11 13.98 -16.62
CA VAL A 356 6.19 14.39 -18.02
C VAL A 356 4.84 14.19 -18.70
N ILE A 357 4.29 15.25 -19.30
CA ILE A 357 3.02 15.23 -20.03
C ILE A 357 3.27 15.78 -21.43
N GLU A 358 3.09 14.93 -22.46
CA GLU A 358 3.31 15.29 -23.84
C GLU A 358 2.03 15.15 -24.69
N PHE A 359 1.63 16.23 -25.32
CA PHE A 359 0.65 16.21 -26.39
C PHE A 359 1.37 15.92 -27.72
N ALA A 360 1.21 14.70 -28.24
CA ALA A 360 2.00 14.20 -29.37
C ALA A 360 1.55 14.72 -30.75
N GLY A 361 0.30 15.15 -30.88
CA GLY A 361 -0.28 15.68 -32.12
C GLY A 361 -0.36 17.21 -32.15
N THR A 362 -1.57 17.73 -32.24
CA THR A 362 -1.88 19.15 -32.07
C THR A 362 -1.67 19.58 -30.63
N PRO A 363 -1.40 20.88 -30.36
CA PRO A 363 -1.36 21.39 -29.01
C PRO A 363 -2.64 21.08 -28.23
N GLY A 364 -2.49 20.58 -27.00
CA GLY A 364 -3.62 20.30 -26.13
C GLY A 364 -4.27 21.57 -25.59
N GLU A 365 -5.57 21.52 -25.33
CA GLU A 365 -6.30 22.65 -24.74
C GLU A 365 -5.98 22.81 -23.25
N THR A 366 -6.03 21.73 -22.49
CA THR A 366 -5.85 21.77 -21.04
C THR A 366 -5.23 20.46 -20.52
N VAL A 367 -4.28 20.60 -19.59
CA VAL A 367 -3.69 19.45 -18.90
C VAL A 367 -4.65 18.91 -17.86
N CYS A 368 -5.14 19.77 -16.95
CA CYS A 368 -5.94 19.38 -15.80
C CYS A 368 -7.29 20.10 -15.77
N ALA A 369 -8.38 19.34 -15.76
CA ALA A 369 -9.71 19.84 -15.38
C ALA A 369 -9.88 19.65 -13.87
N ALA A 370 -9.83 20.75 -13.13
CA ALA A 370 -9.74 20.72 -11.67
C ALA A 370 -11.12 20.87 -11.02
N GLY A 371 -11.70 19.76 -10.57
CA GLY A 371 -12.84 19.77 -9.64
C GLY A 371 -12.41 19.64 -8.16
N LYS A 372 -11.13 19.48 -7.89
CA LYS A 372 -10.50 19.42 -6.56
C LYS A 372 -9.18 20.17 -6.59
N SER A 373 -8.74 20.64 -5.42
CA SER A 373 -7.41 21.24 -5.26
C SER A 373 -6.31 20.24 -5.60
N PHE A 374 -5.21 20.75 -6.14
CA PHE A 374 -4.09 19.88 -6.53
C PHE A 374 -2.73 20.59 -6.40
N TYR A 375 -1.70 19.80 -6.36
CA TYR A 375 -0.31 20.25 -6.31
C TYR A 375 0.50 19.58 -7.41
N MET A 376 1.40 20.34 -8.04
CA MET A 376 2.38 19.82 -8.99
C MET A 376 3.76 20.41 -8.69
N SER A 377 4.81 19.59 -8.78
CA SER A 377 6.19 20.03 -8.64
C SER A 377 7.10 19.21 -9.55
N GLY A 378 8.02 19.90 -10.27
CA GLY A 378 8.91 19.21 -11.21
C GLY A 378 8.17 18.56 -12.38
N VAL A 379 7.03 19.10 -12.80
CA VAL A 379 6.23 18.56 -13.90
C VAL A 379 6.53 19.31 -15.19
N TYR A 380 6.79 18.56 -16.26
CA TYR A 380 7.12 19.10 -17.57
C TYR A 380 5.98 18.82 -18.55
N VAL A 381 5.45 19.89 -19.14
CA VAL A 381 4.33 19.82 -20.09
C VAL A 381 4.81 20.28 -21.45
N LYS A 382 4.53 19.50 -22.48
CA LYS A 382 4.86 19.83 -23.87
C LYS A 382 3.62 20.11 -24.67
N ARG A 383 3.58 21.28 -25.30
CA ARG A 383 2.55 21.71 -26.25
C ARG A 383 1.12 21.71 -25.67
N ALA A 384 0.91 22.39 -24.57
CA ALA A 384 -0.43 22.64 -24.03
C ALA A 384 -0.75 24.14 -24.04
N ARG A 385 -2.02 24.49 -24.18
CA ARG A 385 -2.49 25.86 -24.05
C ARG A 385 -2.59 26.27 -22.58
N ASN A 386 -3.15 25.40 -21.78
CA ASN A 386 -3.33 25.64 -20.36
C ASN A 386 -2.85 24.46 -19.51
N ILE A 387 -2.26 24.73 -18.37
CA ILE A 387 -2.04 23.74 -17.31
C ILE A 387 -3.38 23.42 -16.65
N VAL A 388 -4.08 24.46 -16.26
CA VAL A 388 -5.45 24.47 -15.73
C VAL A 388 -6.09 25.77 -16.19
N GLU A 389 -7.41 25.90 -16.10
CA GLU A 389 -8.12 27.14 -16.45
C GLU A 389 -7.49 28.36 -15.75
N GLY A 390 -7.15 29.36 -16.55
CA GLY A 390 -6.51 30.60 -16.10
C GLY A 390 -4.99 30.53 -15.92
N ILE A 391 -4.35 29.37 -16.05
CA ILE A 391 -2.89 29.21 -15.99
C ILE A 391 -2.38 28.62 -17.30
N GLY A 392 -1.71 29.46 -18.10
CA GLY A 392 -1.21 29.11 -19.42
C GLY A 392 0.08 28.28 -19.41
N ALA A 393 0.34 27.65 -20.56
CA ALA A 393 1.58 26.95 -20.89
C ALA A 393 2.02 27.28 -22.31
N ASP A 394 3.20 26.82 -22.73
CA ASP A 394 3.70 27.01 -24.10
C ASP A 394 3.06 26.01 -25.07
N THR A 395 2.41 26.53 -26.12
CA THR A 395 1.79 25.72 -27.15
C THR A 395 2.79 25.14 -28.16
N ALA A 396 4.01 25.64 -28.24
CA ALA A 396 5.03 25.22 -29.19
C ALA A 396 6.08 24.29 -28.58
N GLY A 397 6.46 24.51 -27.32
CA GLY A 397 7.57 23.89 -26.64
C GLY A 397 7.24 23.18 -25.34
N TRP A 398 8.22 23.16 -24.47
CA TRP A 398 8.10 22.65 -23.12
C TRP A 398 7.82 23.78 -22.13
N THR A 399 7.01 23.48 -21.14
CA THR A 399 6.85 24.31 -19.94
C THR A 399 7.18 23.46 -18.72
N GLN A 400 8.17 23.86 -17.92
CA GLN A 400 8.41 23.29 -16.63
C GLN A 400 7.48 23.96 -15.60
N ILE A 401 6.67 23.16 -14.93
CA ILE A 401 5.97 23.53 -13.70
C ILE A 401 6.95 23.24 -12.57
N GLN A 402 7.72 24.28 -12.18
CA GLN A 402 8.60 24.13 -11.02
C GLN A 402 7.76 23.83 -9.78
N GLU A 403 6.65 24.57 -9.63
CA GLU A 403 5.71 24.39 -8.55
C GLU A 403 4.36 25.05 -8.88
N LEU A 404 3.30 24.33 -8.60
CA LEU A 404 1.93 24.81 -8.71
C LEU A 404 1.11 24.23 -7.56
N ALA A 405 0.61 25.10 -6.68
CA ALA A 405 -0.44 24.78 -5.72
C ALA A 405 -1.72 25.48 -6.16
N TYR A 406 -2.75 24.72 -6.47
CA TYR A 406 -4.02 25.23 -6.98
C TYR A 406 -5.14 24.91 -5.98
N PRO A 407 -5.47 25.88 -5.09
CA PRO A 407 -6.53 25.73 -4.11
C PRO A 407 -7.90 25.92 -4.74
N ILE A 408 -8.88 25.13 -4.36
CA ILE A 408 -10.30 25.34 -4.66
C ILE A 408 -11.03 25.62 -3.36
N GLN A 409 -11.66 26.79 -3.26
CA GLN A 409 -12.23 27.33 -2.03
C GLN A 409 -13.68 27.77 -2.20
N PRO A 410 -14.45 27.75 -1.12
CA PRO A 410 -14.32 26.88 0.06
C PRO A 410 -14.83 25.48 -0.22
N ALA A 411 -14.41 24.52 0.58
CA ALA A 411 -14.90 23.16 0.54
C ALA A 411 -15.88 22.91 1.70
N PRO A 412 -17.19 23.04 1.48
CA PRO A 412 -18.18 22.80 2.53
C PRO A 412 -18.30 21.29 2.78
N PHE A 413 -18.25 20.90 4.03
CA PHE A 413 -18.57 19.55 4.45
C PHE A 413 -19.50 19.58 5.66
N LEU A 414 -20.74 19.11 5.48
CA LEU A 414 -21.79 19.22 6.46
C LEU A 414 -22.02 20.69 6.89
N GLU A 415 -21.89 21.01 8.16
CA GLU A 415 -22.01 22.36 8.70
C GLU A 415 -20.67 23.11 8.81
N PHE A 416 -19.56 22.50 8.34
CA PHE A 416 -18.22 23.07 8.43
C PHE A 416 -17.71 23.49 7.06
N THR A 417 -16.84 24.48 7.05
CA THR A 417 -16.14 24.92 5.86
C THR A 417 -14.65 24.73 6.06
N PHE A 418 -14.05 23.88 5.21
CA PHE A 418 -12.61 23.70 5.15
C PHE A 418 -12.01 24.60 4.10
N HIS A 419 -10.81 25.08 4.38
CA HIS A 419 -10.04 25.91 3.47
C HIS A 419 -8.78 25.15 3.04
N GLU A 420 -8.63 24.95 1.75
CA GLU A 420 -7.42 24.40 1.15
C GLU A 420 -6.52 25.55 0.72
N SER A 421 -5.74 26.08 1.64
CA SER A 421 -4.96 27.30 1.46
C SER A 421 -3.49 27.02 1.19
N VAL A 422 -2.79 28.06 0.73
CA VAL A 422 -1.33 28.07 0.59
C VAL A 422 -0.74 28.82 1.79
N TYR A 423 0.23 28.20 2.45
CA TYR A 423 0.97 28.82 3.55
C TYR A 423 2.46 28.86 3.21
N LEU A 424 3.03 30.06 3.13
CA LEU A 424 4.45 30.28 2.89
C LEU A 424 5.05 31.08 4.06
N ASN A 425 5.90 30.46 4.86
CA ASN A 425 6.51 31.08 6.04
C ASN A 425 5.48 31.74 6.97
N GLY A 426 4.41 31.03 7.28
CA GLY A 426 3.32 31.51 8.15
C GLY A 426 2.31 32.44 7.49
N LYS A 427 2.52 32.89 6.24
CA LYS A 427 1.59 33.75 5.50
C LYS A 427 0.60 32.90 4.72
N ARG A 428 -0.68 33.07 4.99
CA ARG A 428 -1.81 32.42 4.31
C ARG A 428 -2.18 33.16 3.02
N SER A 429 -2.46 32.38 1.96
CA SER A 429 -3.08 32.84 0.72
C SER A 429 -4.17 31.86 0.28
N SER A 430 -5.26 32.37 -0.30
CA SER A 430 -6.30 31.59 -0.97
C SER A 430 -6.09 31.52 -2.49
N GLU A 431 -5.11 32.24 -3.01
CA GLU A 431 -4.80 32.30 -4.43
C GLU A 431 -3.84 31.19 -4.83
N PRO A 432 -3.87 30.73 -6.09
CA PRO A 432 -2.90 29.80 -6.61
C PRO A 432 -1.46 30.30 -6.47
N TYR A 433 -0.58 29.41 -6.08
CA TYR A 433 0.86 29.66 -6.11
C TYR A 433 1.46 29.00 -7.34
N VAL A 434 2.03 29.80 -8.24
CA VAL A 434 2.48 29.35 -9.57
C VAL A 434 3.92 29.75 -9.82
N ARG A 435 4.75 28.78 -10.18
CA ARG A 435 6.11 28.97 -10.70
C ARG A 435 6.32 28.08 -11.91
N THR A 436 6.44 28.70 -13.08
CA THR A 436 6.68 28.02 -14.35
C THR A 436 7.88 28.60 -15.08
N ILE A 437 8.58 27.76 -15.84
CA ILE A 437 9.66 28.20 -16.71
C ILE A 437 9.40 27.63 -18.12
N PRO A 438 9.35 28.47 -19.15
CA PRO A 438 9.27 28.01 -20.54
C PRO A 438 10.59 27.42 -21.03
N ASP A 439 10.53 26.63 -22.10
CA ASP A 439 11.66 26.09 -22.86
C ASP A 439 12.64 25.22 -22.08
N VAL A 440 12.20 24.57 -20.99
CA VAL A 440 13.01 23.66 -20.19
C VAL A 440 12.57 22.23 -20.44
N GLN A 441 13.49 21.41 -20.95
CA GLN A 441 13.25 19.98 -21.18
C GLN A 441 13.38 19.14 -19.91
N PRO A 442 12.59 18.06 -19.78
CA PRO A 442 12.72 17.16 -18.64
C PRO A 442 14.08 16.46 -18.62
N PRO A 443 14.68 16.25 -17.43
CA PRO A 443 15.82 15.36 -17.26
C PRO A 443 15.46 13.94 -17.74
N SER A 444 16.43 13.24 -18.32
CA SER A 444 16.21 11.90 -18.88
C SER A 444 15.82 10.87 -17.82
N ASP A 445 16.31 11.03 -16.62
CA ASP A 445 16.08 10.17 -15.45
C ASP A 445 14.87 10.57 -14.61
N LEU A 446 14.17 11.67 -14.95
CA LEU A 446 13.11 12.27 -14.13
C LEU A 446 12.10 11.25 -13.57
N CYS A 447 11.69 10.29 -14.39
CA CYS A 447 10.73 9.28 -13.98
C CYS A 447 11.43 8.01 -13.43
N SER A 448 12.53 7.58 -14.05
CA SER A 448 13.21 6.33 -13.69
C SER A 448 13.90 6.37 -12.33
N ARG A 449 14.28 7.55 -11.83
CA ARG A 449 14.89 7.68 -10.49
C ARG A 449 13.94 7.31 -9.34
N HIS A 450 12.65 7.21 -9.62
CA HIS A 450 11.62 6.88 -8.64
C HIS A 450 11.28 5.39 -8.57
N ILE A 451 11.98 4.55 -9.31
CA ILE A 451 11.73 3.11 -9.35
C ILE A 451 13.04 2.31 -9.35
N TRP A 452 12.97 1.05 -9.00
CA TRP A 452 14.07 0.10 -9.19
C TRP A 452 14.27 -0.18 -10.69
N ASP A 453 15.42 -0.68 -11.05
CA ASP A 453 15.72 -1.11 -12.41
C ASP A 453 15.18 -2.52 -12.71
N ASP A 454 15.28 -2.93 -13.99
CA ASP A 454 14.79 -4.23 -14.47
C ASP A 454 15.60 -5.42 -13.92
N SER A 455 16.72 -5.19 -13.25
CA SER A 455 17.57 -6.21 -12.63
C SER A 455 17.17 -6.53 -11.19
N PHE A 456 15.96 -6.13 -10.74
CA PHE A 456 15.52 -6.40 -9.37
C PHE A 456 15.53 -7.92 -9.08
N PRO A 457 16.21 -8.37 -8.01
CA PRO A 457 16.42 -9.79 -7.75
C PRO A 457 15.12 -10.54 -7.45
N SER A 458 15.08 -11.81 -7.80
CA SER A 458 13.93 -12.69 -7.56
C SER A 458 14.38 -14.10 -7.16
N PHE A 459 13.41 -14.93 -6.73
CA PHE A 459 13.67 -16.36 -6.47
C PHE A 459 14.06 -17.16 -7.73
N GLN A 460 13.84 -16.59 -8.92
CA GLN A 460 14.23 -17.20 -10.20
C GLN A 460 15.67 -16.88 -10.62
N ASP A 461 16.33 -15.99 -9.89
CA ASP A 461 17.75 -15.70 -10.11
C ASP A 461 18.57 -16.97 -9.82
N PRO A 462 19.46 -17.38 -10.73
CA PRO A 462 20.30 -18.56 -10.51
C PRO A 462 21.22 -18.47 -9.29
N HIS A 463 21.53 -17.27 -8.79
CA HIS A 463 22.32 -17.04 -7.59
C HIS A 463 21.46 -16.95 -6.31
N SER A 464 20.15 -17.06 -6.43
CA SER A 464 19.24 -17.04 -5.28
C SER A 464 19.28 -18.35 -4.52
N VAL A 465 19.57 -18.29 -3.21
CA VAL A 465 19.61 -19.47 -2.35
C VAL A 465 18.34 -19.58 -1.51
N ASN A 466 17.77 -20.78 -1.47
CA ASN A 466 16.62 -21.11 -0.64
C ASN A 466 17.09 -21.53 0.75
N VAL A 467 16.74 -20.77 1.79
CA VAL A 467 17.20 -21.07 3.17
C VAL A 467 16.68 -22.39 3.73
N LYS A 468 15.61 -22.96 3.17
CA LYS A 468 15.12 -24.30 3.58
C LYS A 468 15.86 -25.45 2.93
N ALA A 469 16.60 -25.19 1.86
CA ALA A 469 17.40 -26.21 1.17
C ALA A 469 18.76 -26.42 1.85
N ALA A 470 19.46 -27.51 1.46
CA ALA A 470 20.84 -27.74 1.85
C ALA A 470 21.73 -26.56 1.40
N PRO A 471 22.75 -26.17 2.16
CA PRO A 471 23.16 -26.71 3.46
C PRO A 471 22.51 -26.06 4.67
N TYR A 472 21.57 -25.12 4.49
CA TYR A 472 21.05 -24.27 5.57
C TYR A 472 19.97 -24.94 6.40
N PHE A 473 18.98 -25.59 5.76
CA PHE A 473 17.89 -26.33 6.39
C PHE A 473 17.10 -25.52 7.44
N ALA A 474 16.84 -24.22 7.19
CA ALA A 474 15.97 -23.46 8.05
C ALA A 474 14.58 -24.09 8.11
N ALA A 475 14.03 -24.27 9.31
CA ALA A 475 12.74 -24.95 9.50
C ALA A 475 11.56 -24.06 9.11
N GLY A 476 11.57 -22.79 9.54
CA GLY A 476 10.49 -21.87 9.30
C GLY A 476 9.17 -22.28 9.94
N ASP A 477 9.19 -23.04 11.05
CA ASP A 477 8.03 -23.59 11.77
C ASP A 477 7.57 -22.71 12.95
N GLY A 478 8.25 -21.60 13.20
CA GLY A 478 7.98 -20.67 14.31
C GLY A 478 8.45 -21.16 15.68
N VAL A 479 9.08 -22.34 15.79
CA VAL A 479 9.56 -22.94 17.04
C VAL A 479 11.06 -23.18 17.01
N THR A 480 11.54 -23.82 15.97
CA THR A 480 12.97 -24.09 15.74
C THR A 480 13.72 -22.77 15.63
N ASP A 481 14.90 -22.70 16.22
CA ASP A 481 15.75 -21.53 16.12
C ASP A 481 16.51 -21.52 14.79
N ASP A 482 16.07 -20.70 13.87
CA ASP A 482 16.61 -20.57 12.53
C ASP A 482 17.77 -19.55 12.42
N THR A 483 18.19 -18.95 13.55
CA THR A 483 19.20 -17.87 13.54
C THR A 483 20.46 -18.26 12.80
N ALA A 484 21.05 -19.41 13.14
CA ALA A 484 22.31 -19.87 12.54
C ALA A 484 22.15 -20.19 11.05
N ALA A 485 21.04 -20.82 10.66
CA ALA A 485 20.75 -21.16 9.27
C ALA A 485 20.60 -19.90 8.39
N LEU A 486 19.82 -18.93 8.88
CA LEU A 486 19.61 -17.68 8.16
C LEU A 486 20.89 -16.84 8.09
N GLN A 487 21.64 -16.72 9.19
CA GLN A 487 22.88 -15.94 9.21
C GLN A 487 23.93 -16.57 8.29
N HIS A 488 24.03 -17.89 8.29
CA HIS A 488 24.94 -18.61 7.39
C HIS A 488 24.63 -18.34 5.91
N ALA A 489 23.35 -18.39 5.53
CA ALA A 489 22.95 -18.05 4.16
C ALA A 489 23.26 -16.57 3.80
N ILE A 490 23.03 -15.65 4.74
CA ILE A 490 23.33 -14.22 4.58
C ILE A 490 24.84 -14.00 4.45
N ASP A 491 25.66 -14.70 5.21
CA ASP A 491 27.10 -14.53 5.18
C ASP A 491 27.74 -15.02 3.86
N GLU A 492 27.15 -16.03 3.23
CA GLU A 492 27.71 -16.67 2.04
C GLU A 492 27.14 -16.13 0.72
N HIS A 493 25.91 -15.65 0.70
CA HIS A 493 25.19 -15.31 -0.54
C HIS A 493 24.63 -13.89 -0.54
N GLU A 494 24.66 -13.29 -1.72
CA GLU A 494 24.06 -11.97 -1.95
C GLU A 494 22.53 -12.06 -1.96
N ILE A 495 21.95 -13.06 -2.66
CA ILE A 495 20.50 -13.22 -2.80
C ILE A 495 20.02 -14.36 -1.93
N VAL A 496 19.32 -14.03 -0.86
CA VAL A 496 18.81 -15.00 0.14
C VAL A 496 17.28 -15.00 0.08
N PHE A 497 16.70 -16.13 -0.30
CA PHE A 497 15.27 -16.30 -0.46
C PHE A 497 14.68 -17.11 0.69
N LEU A 498 13.69 -16.53 1.36
CA LEU A 498 12.91 -17.14 2.42
C LEU A 498 11.58 -17.67 1.85
N PRO A 499 11.40 -18.98 1.67
CA PRO A 499 10.10 -19.57 1.37
C PRO A 499 9.02 -19.23 2.41
N LYS A 500 7.77 -19.64 2.13
CA LYS A 500 6.69 -19.59 3.13
C LYS A 500 7.14 -20.22 4.43
N GLY A 501 7.07 -19.48 5.53
CA GLY A 501 7.52 -19.94 6.84
C GLY A 501 7.50 -18.83 7.90
N TYR A 502 7.59 -19.26 9.16
CA TYR A 502 7.76 -18.42 10.32
C TYR A 502 9.14 -18.69 10.91
N TYR A 503 10.11 -17.87 10.56
CA TYR A 503 11.52 -18.05 10.93
C TYR A 503 11.77 -17.43 12.30
N ARG A 504 11.81 -18.29 13.34
CA ARG A 504 12.12 -17.86 14.70
C ARG A 504 13.61 -17.64 14.84
N ILE A 505 13.98 -16.46 15.37
CA ILE A 505 15.38 -16.14 15.66
C ILE A 505 15.57 -15.79 17.14
N SER A 506 16.78 -16.02 17.66
CA SER A 506 17.19 -15.78 19.03
C SER A 506 18.35 -14.79 19.14
N ASP A 507 18.87 -14.29 18.03
CA ASP A 507 19.86 -13.22 17.94
C ASP A 507 19.56 -12.35 16.71
N THR A 508 20.16 -11.16 16.65
CA THR A 508 20.06 -10.23 15.52
C THR A 508 20.65 -10.86 14.25
N LEU A 509 19.88 -10.83 13.16
CA LEU A 509 20.40 -11.10 11.81
C LEU A 509 21.12 -9.86 11.28
N ARG A 510 22.38 -10.02 10.89
CA ARG A 510 23.23 -8.94 10.36
C ARG A 510 23.36 -9.06 8.87
N LEU A 511 22.83 -8.08 8.14
CA LEU A 511 22.89 -8.03 6.69
C LEU A 511 24.21 -7.38 6.26
N ARG A 512 24.83 -7.95 5.23
CA ARG A 512 25.96 -7.35 4.54
C ARG A 512 25.52 -6.16 3.68
N PRO A 513 26.43 -5.29 3.23
CA PRO A 513 26.08 -4.13 2.38
C PRO A 513 25.39 -4.50 1.06
N ASP A 514 25.61 -5.70 0.57
CA ASP A 514 25.09 -6.23 -0.70
C ASP A 514 23.94 -7.23 -0.55
N THR A 515 23.51 -7.54 0.66
CA THR A 515 22.47 -8.57 0.90
C THR A 515 21.12 -8.21 0.26
N LYS A 516 20.54 -9.16 -0.49
CA LYS A 516 19.19 -9.13 -1.04
C LYS A 516 18.34 -10.17 -0.31
N LEU A 517 17.59 -9.74 0.71
CA LEU A 517 16.75 -10.62 1.53
C LEU A 517 15.32 -10.60 0.99
N LEU A 518 14.89 -11.71 0.39
CA LEU A 518 13.63 -11.80 -0.35
C LEU A 518 12.68 -12.81 0.28
N GLY A 519 11.40 -12.49 0.34
CA GLY A 519 10.33 -13.41 0.71
C GLY A 519 9.40 -13.78 -0.45
N VAL A 520 8.49 -14.70 -0.20
CA VAL A 520 7.41 -15.06 -1.15
C VAL A 520 6.36 -13.95 -1.19
N ALA A 521 5.87 -13.58 -0.02
CA ALA A 521 4.97 -12.46 0.23
C ALA A 521 5.06 -12.08 1.70
N HIS A 522 4.85 -10.81 2.02
CA HIS A 522 5.07 -10.25 3.34
C HIS A 522 4.19 -10.87 4.47
N HIS A 523 3.12 -11.56 4.13
CA HIS A 523 2.27 -12.29 5.07
C HIS A 523 2.56 -13.81 5.11
N LEU A 524 3.52 -14.28 4.32
CA LEU A 524 3.89 -15.70 4.21
C LEU A 524 5.33 -15.99 4.63
N SER A 525 6.27 -15.07 4.40
CA SER A 525 7.67 -15.23 4.79
C SER A 525 7.96 -14.28 5.95
N ILE A 526 8.03 -14.80 7.17
CA ILE A 526 7.96 -13.98 8.38
C ILE A 526 9.13 -14.27 9.31
N ILE A 527 9.92 -13.25 9.61
CA ILE A 527 10.94 -13.30 10.65
C ILE A 527 10.30 -12.90 11.97
N MET A 528 10.54 -13.66 13.02
CA MET A 528 9.96 -13.46 14.34
C MET A 528 10.87 -13.93 15.47
N THR A 529 10.54 -13.55 16.70
CA THR A 529 11.10 -14.16 17.90
C THR A 529 10.01 -14.42 18.93
N ARG A 530 10.27 -15.31 19.84
CA ARG A 530 9.42 -15.71 20.98
C ARG A 530 10.27 -16.29 22.10
N PRO A 531 9.78 -16.39 23.34
CA PRO A 531 10.53 -17.02 24.41
C PRO A 531 10.94 -18.47 24.09
N PRO A 532 12.13 -18.89 24.52
CA PRO A 532 13.18 -18.05 25.07
C PRO A 532 13.82 -17.17 23.99
N PHE A 533 14.02 -15.87 24.32
CA PHE A 533 14.51 -14.87 23.35
C PHE A 533 16.02 -14.97 23.04
N GLY A 534 16.75 -15.91 23.68
CA GLY A 534 18.18 -16.02 23.48
C GLY A 534 18.95 -14.73 23.78
N ARG A 535 19.84 -14.33 22.88
CA ARG A 535 20.63 -13.11 23.02
C ARG A 535 19.81 -11.83 22.87
N LEU A 536 18.65 -11.90 22.21
CA LEU A 536 17.72 -10.75 22.11
C LEU A 536 17.18 -10.36 23.47
N GLY A 537 16.99 -11.32 24.39
CA GLY A 537 16.54 -11.08 25.76
C GLY A 537 17.65 -10.73 26.77
N THR A 538 18.87 -10.40 26.30
CA THR A 538 20.00 -10.10 27.18
C THR A 538 20.48 -8.66 27.03
N GLY A 539 20.94 -8.05 28.13
CA GLY A 539 21.41 -6.67 28.15
C GLY A 539 20.31 -5.66 28.53
N ASN A 540 20.70 -4.40 28.61
CA ASN A 540 19.85 -3.32 29.12
C ASN A 540 19.15 -2.50 28.02
N LEU A 541 19.47 -2.75 26.76
CA LEU A 541 18.90 -2.03 25.62
C LEU A 541 18.23 -3.01 24.66
N PRO A 542 17.08 -2.65 24.09
CA PRO A 542 16.43 -3.44 23.05
C PRO A 542 17.32 -3.62 21.83
N LYS A 543 17.30 -4.84 21.22
CA LYS A 543 18.10 -5.21 20.06
C LYS A 543 17.21 -5.35 18.81
N PRO A 544 17.71 -5.04 17.60
CA PRO A 544 16.97 -5.27 16.37
C PRO A 544 16.88 -6.78 16.06
N LEU A 545 15.76 -7.21 15.45
CA LEU A 545 15.68 -8.53 14.83
C LEU A 545 16.56 -8.59 13.57
N VAL A 546 16.54 -7.52 12.78
CA VAL A 546 17.37 -7.39 11.57
C VAL A 546 18.15 -6.07 11.65
N GLU A 547 19.44 -6.14 11.35
CA GLU A 547 20.33 -4.98 11.31
C GLU A 547 21.12 -4.95 10.00
N THR A 548 21.15 -3.80 9.33
CA THR A 548 21.97 -3.61 8.13
C THR A 548 23.35 -3.11 8.47
N ALA A 549 24.31 -3.31 7.55
CA ALA A 549 25.59 -2.65 7.63
C ALA A 549 25.43 -1.12 7.64
N ASP A 550 26.33 -0.42 8.32
CA ASP A 550 26.38 1.05 8.36
C ASP A 550 27.35 1.57 7.30
N THR A 551 26.83 1.80 6.09
CA THR A 551 27.65 2.31 4.99
C THR A 551 26.80 3.03 3.94
N ALA A 552 27.36 4.07 3.34
CA ALA A 552 26.75 4.81 2.25
C ALA A 552 26.69 3.99 0.94
N ASP A 553 27.68 3.14 0.71
CA ASP A 553 27.86 2.37 -0.54
C ASP A 553 27.12 1.03 -0.51
N ALA A 554 25.96 0.95 0.17
CA ALA A 554 25.18 -0.26 0.24
C ALA A 554 24.17 -0.35 -0.91
N SER A 555 23.89 -1.59 -1.31
CA SER A 555 22.79 -1.96 -2.21
C SER A 555 21.86 -3.01 -1.59
N THR A 556 21.67 -2.91 -0.26
CA THR A 556 20.86 -3.84 0.51
C THR A 556 19.40 -3.80 0.05
N ILE A 557 18.79 -4.96 -0.13
CA ILE A 557 17.36 -5.10 -0.46
C ILE A 557 16.67 -5.95 0.60
N ILE A 558 15.52 -5.47 1.10
CA ILE A 558 14.55 -6.27 1.83
C ILE A 558 13.23 -6.20 1.05
N ALA A 559 12.71 -7.34 0.59
CA ALA A 559 11.50 -7.35 -0.20
C ALA A 559 10.56 -8.50 0.13
N PHE A 560 9.25 -8.21 0.17
CA PHE A 560 8.18 -9.19 0.35
C PHE A 560 8.28 -10.01 1.63
N LEU A 561 8.84 -9.44 2.69
CA LEU A 561 9.03 -10.05 4.00
C LEU A 561 8.12 -9.43 5.05
N GLY A 562 7.65 -10.27 5.97
CA GLY A 562 7.07 -9.86 7.23
C GLY A 562 8.09 -9.90 8.37
N ILE A 563 8.01 -8.93 9.27
CA ILE A 563 8.71 -8.97 10.56
C ILE A 563 7.66 -8.86 11.65
N LEU A 564 7.58 -9.87 12.50
CA LEU A 564 6.63 -9.90 13.61
C LEU A 564 7.33 -9.54 14.92
N VAL A 565 6.94 -8.41 15.48
CA VAL A 565 7.40 -7.92 16.79
C VAL A 565 6.32 -8.25 17.83
N MET A 566 6.34 -9.49 18.30
CA MET A 566 5.33 -9.99 19.24
C MET A 566 5.64 -9.54 20.67
N ASN A 567 4.66 -8.97 21.37
CA ASN A 567 4.86 -8.49 22.73
C ASN A 567 4.21 -9.37 23.81
N GLU A 568 3.63 -10.49 23.45
CA GLU A 568 3.02 -11.44 24.39
C GLU A 568 4.01 -12.54 24.75
N ALA A 569 4.16 -12.82 26.05
CA ALA A 569 5.03 -13.85 26.58
C ALA A 569 4.48 -14.39 27.93
N PRO A 570 5.00 -15.51 28.45
CA PRO A 570 4.73 -15.94 29.81
C PRO A 570 4.94 -14.79 30.82
N THR A 571 4.02 -14.65 31.78
CA THR A 571 4.05 -13.56 32.78
C THR A 571 5.40 -13.48 33.48
N GLU A 572 5.99 -14.63 33.83
CA GLU A 572 7.32 -14.71 34.44
C GLU A 572 8.45 -14.11 33.60
N ASP A 573 8.38 -14.26 32.27
CA ASP A 573 9.35 -13.65 31.35
C ASP A 573 9.16 -12.14 31.28
N VAL A 574 7.91 -11.67 31.24
CA VAL A 574 7.60 -10.24 31.20
C VAL A 574 8.09 -9.56 32.49
N GLU A 575 7.82 -10.17 33.67
CA GLU A 575 8.28 -9.68 34.96
C GLU A 575 9.82 -9.69 35.04
N ARG A 576 10.46 -10.78 34.67
CA ARG A 576 11.93 -10.94 34.70
C ARG A 576 12.63 -9.90 33.83
N LEU A 577 12.05 -9.48 32.71
CA LEU A 577 12.57 -8.47 31.79
C LEU A 577 12.06 -7.04 32.08
N GLY A 578 11.41 -6.82 33.24
CA GLY A 578 10.96 -5.50 33.67
C GLY A 578 9.80 -4.91 32.86
N GLY A 579 9.02 -5.74 32.17
CA GLY A 579 7.81 -5.33 31.45
C GLY A 579 8.06 -4.57 30.14
N ILE A 580 9.31 -4.37 29.71
CA ILE A 580 9.69 -3.68 28.48
C ILE A 580 10.17 -4.70 27.45
N LEU A 581 9.68 -4.58 26.21
CA LEU A 581 10.06 -5.47 25.11
C LEU A 581 11.57 -5.34 24.80
N PRO A 582 12.35 -6.44 24.87
CA PRO A 582 13.81 -6.37 24.78
C PRO A 582 14.32 -6.31 23.33
N TYR A 583 13.44 -6.19 22.33
CA TYR A 583 13.80 -6.16 20.91
C TYR A 583 12.85 -5.29 20.10
N TYR A 584 13.29 -4.96 18.87
CA TYR A 584 12.52 -4.25 17.86
C TYR A 584 12.78 -4.83 16.46
N ALA A 585 12.04 -4.39 15.43
CA ALA A 585 12.08 -5.05 14.14
C ALA A 585 13.38 -4.82 13.37
N LEU A 586 13.72 -3.56 13.09
CA LEU A 586 14.73 -3.23 12.08
C LEU A 586 15.59 -2.05 12.50
N SER A 587 16.91 -2.24 12.44
CA SER A 587 17.94 -1.21 12.46
C SER A 587 18.45 -1.01 11.02
N TRP A 588 18.07 0.10 10.40
CA TRP A 588 18.43 0.41 9.02
C TRP A 588 19.49 1.49 8.96
N ARG A 589 20.67 1.14 8.51
CA ARG A 589 21.87 2.01 8.54
C ARG A 589 22.59 2.07 7.19
N CYS A 590 21.98 1.62 6.11
CA CYS A 590 22.59 1.53 4.80
C CYS A 590 22.06 2.59 3.83
N GLY A 591 22.92 2.95 2.85
CA GLY A 591 22.81 4.16 2.05
C GLY A 591 21.82 4.12 0.89
N GLY A 592 21.89 5.16 0.06
CA GLY A 592 20.88 5.57 -0.91
C GLY A 592 20.57 4.61 -2.07
N ALA A 593 21.44 3.61 -2.37
CA ALA A 593 21.13 2.58 -3.38
C ALA A 593 20.25 1.45 -2.84
N SER A 594 20.03 1.40 -1.51
CA SER A 594 19.29 0.33 -0.85
C SER A 594 17.78 0.48 -1.03
N ILE A 595 17.06 -0.67 -1.01
CA ILE A 595 15.62 -0.71 -1.30
C ILE A 595 14.89 -1.58 -0.26
N VAL A 596 13.76 -1.06 0.22
CA VAL A 596 12.76 -1.83 0.95
C VAL A 596 11.49 -1.88 0.11
N ARG A 597 11.00 -3.08 -0.22
CA ARG A 597 9.87 -3.25 -1.13
C ARG A 597 8.78 -4.15 -0.53
N SER A 598 7.61 -3.61 -0.32
CA SER A 598 6.45 -4.31 0.25
C SER A 598 6.76 -5.11 1.52
N PRO A 599 7.40 -4.54 2.54
CA PRO A 599 7.53 -5.18 3.84
C PRO A 599 6.23 -5.03 4.62
N HIS A 600 6.00 -5.94 5.56
CA HIS A 600 4.98 -5.75 6.58
C HIS A 600 5.60 -5.94 7.95
N ILE A 601 5.59 -4.90 8.78
CA ILE A 601 6.01 -5.01 10.15
C ILE A 601 4.78 -5.05 11.04
N ALA A 602 4.51 -6.23 11.61
CA ALA A 602 3.37 -6.46 12.48
C ALA A 602 3.79 -6.33 13.94
N ARG A 603 2.98 -5.60 14.70
CA ARG A 603 3.11 -5.47 16.16
C ARG A 603 2.04 -6.33 16.81
N LYS A 604 2.40 -6.96 17.93
CA LYS A 604 1.52 -7.81 18.72
C LYS A 604 1.10 -9.09 18.02
N ARG A 605 0.55 -9.02 16.82
CA ARG A 605 0.06 -10.16 16.03
C ARG A 605 0.16 -9.83 14.54
N LEU A 606 0.42 -10.82 13.72
CA LEU A 606 0.11 -10.71 12.30
C LEU A 606 -1.41 -10.59 12.11
N TYR A 607 -1.83 -9.85 11.10
CA TYR A 607 -3.23 -9.84 10.70
C TYR A 607 -3.76 -11.28 10.56
N GLY A 608 -4.82 -11.59 11.31
CA GLY A 608 -5.53 -12.84 11.20
C GLY A 608 -5.04 -14.00 12.07
N PHE A 609 -3.98 -13.84 12.88
CA PHE A 609 -3.67 -14.80 13.91
C PHE A 609 -4.39 -14.42 15.21
N PRO A 610 -5.45 -15.14 15.59
CA PRO A 610 -6.01 -15.02 16.91
C PRO A 610 -5.16 -15.86 17.87
N LEU A 611 -4.17 -15.25 18.47
CA LEU A 611 -3.62 -15.82 19.68
C LEU A 611 -4.58 -15.42 20.80
N ARG A 612 -5.35 -16.36 21.34
CA ARG A 612 -5.89 -16.18 22.69
C ARG A 612 -4.69 -16.11 23.61
N SER A 613 -4.60 -15.04 24.37
CA SER A 613 -3.65 -15.02 25.50
C SER A 613 -4.12 -16.07 26.50
N PRO A 614 -3.45 -17.23 26.62
CA PRO A 614 -3.80 -18.22 27.65
C PRO A 614 -3.67 -17.58 29.03
N LYS A 615 -4.24 -18.21 30.05
CA LYS A 615 -3.93 -17.83 31.45
C LYS A 615 -2.42 -17.91 31.64
N GLY A 616 -1.82 -16.88 32.24
CA GLY A 616 -0.38 -16.81 32.50
C GLY A 616 0.42 -16.14 31.37
N ILE A 617 -0.23 -15.48 30.41
CA ILE A 617 0.41 -14.62 29.41
C ILE A 617 0.21 -13.16 29.77
N ALA A 618 1.28 -12.39 29.71
CA ALA A 618 1.30 -10.94 29.85
C ALA A 618 1.86 -10.27 28.60
N SER A 619 1.75 -8.95 28.53
CA SER A 619 2.26 -8.16 27.41
C SER A 619 3.38 -7.23 27.86
N PHE A 620 4.47 -7.19 27.11
CA PHE A 620 5.47 -6.15 27.20
C PHE A 620 4.93 -4.82 26.68
N ALA A 621 5.41 -3.72 27.22
CA ALA A 621 5.27 -2.40 26.62
C ALA A 621 6.37 -2.19 25.55
N TYR A 622 6.03 -1.54 24.46
CA TYR A 622 7.00 -1.09 23.46
C TYR A 622 7.62 0.23 23.91
N SER A 623 8.94 0.31 23.92
CA SER A 623 9.67 1.55 24.21
C SER A 623 10.67 1.92 23.10
N ALA A 624 11.28 0.94 22.46
CA ALA A 624 12.16 1.18 21.30
C ALA A 624 11.33 1.46 20.04
N PRO A 625 11.87 2.26 19.10
CA PRO A 625 11.28 2.40 17.78
C PRO A 625 11.18 1.03 17.09
N THR A 626 10.05 0.74 16.44
CA THR A 626 9.92 -0.50 15.69
C THR A 626 10.88 -0.55 14.50
N VAL A 627 11.06 0.60 13.83
CA VAL A 627 12.09 0.81 12.80
C VAL A 627 12.93 1.99 13.18
N ARG A 628 14.24 1.78 13.25
CA ARG A 628 15.23 2.83 13.49
C ARG A 628 16.08 3.01 12.24
N ILE A 629 16.10 4.22 11.69
CA ILE A 629 16.90 4.61 10.53
C ILE A 629 17.94 5.61 11.03
N SER A 630 19.22 5.29 10.91
CA SER A 630 20.30 6.13 11.46
C SER A 630 21.63 5.90 10.73
N GLY A 631 22.65 6.67 11.05
CA GLY A 631 23.95 6.59 10.40
C GLY A 631 23.84 6.91 8.90
N HIS A 632 24.27 6.01 8.01
CA HIS A 632 24.09 6.17 6.56
C HIS A 632 22.69 5.74 6.06
N GLY A 633 21.71 5.59 6.96
CA GLY A 633 20.37 5.15 6.64
C GLY A 633 19.67 6.02 5.60
N GLY A 634 19.31 5.42 4.48
CA GLY A 634 18.69 6.10 3.34
C GLY A 634 17.94 5.12 2.44
N GLY A 635 17.92 5.40 1.14
CA GLY A 635 17.33 4.52 0.13
C GLY A 635 15.85 4.75 -0.13
N ARG A 636 15.27 3.82 -0.88
CA ARG A 636 13.89 3.93 -1.37
C ARG A 636 13.01 2.84 -0.77
N TRP A 637 11.91 3.26 -0.13
CA TRP A 637 11.00 2.39 0.59
C TRP A 637 9.63 2.40 -0.10
N TYR A 638 9.21 1.25 -0.63
CA TYR A 638 7.98 1.09 -1.40
C TYR A 638 6.95 0.28 -0.64
N ASN A 639 5.70 0.76 -0.60
CA ASN A 639 4.58 0.07 0.02
C ASN A 639 4.88 -0.37 1.46
N PHE A 640 5.44 0.54 2.25
CA PHE A 640 5.82 0.29 3.63
C PHE A 640 4.60 0.28 4.52
N PHE A 641 4.45 -0.78 5.30
CA PHE A 641 3.30 -1.00 6.15
C PHE A 641 3.71 -1.46 7.55
N ILE A 642 3.29 -0.71 8.57
CA ILE A 642 3.42 -1.06 9.98
C ILE A 642 2.08 -0.91 10.67
N HIS A 643 1.66 -1.94 11.40
CA HIS A 643 0.34 -2.00 12.01
C HIS A 643 0.35 -2.76 13.34
N GLY A 644 -0.59 -2.41 14.20
CA GLY A 644 -0.94 -3.13 15.42
C GLY A 644 -1.11 -2.22 16.61
N ASN A 645 -2.19 -2.46 17.36
CA ASN A 645 -2.46 -1.81 18.64
C ASN A 645 -1.71 -2.56 19.74
N ALA A 646 -0.96 -1.84 20.56
CA ALA A 646 -0.24 -2.39 21.70
C ALA A 646 -0.02 -1.32 22.77
N SER A 647 0.40 -1.73 23.94
CA SER A 647 0.80 -0.81 24.99
C SER A 647 2.14 -0.17 24.61
N ASP A 648 2.15 1.15 24.48
CA ASP A 648 3.32 1.93 24.10
C ASP A 648 3.75 2.84 25.26
N THR A 649 5.07 3.05 25.39
CA THR A 649 5.57 4.16 26.22
C THR A 649 5.56 5.45 25.42
N ASN A 650 5.70 6.59 26.07
CA ASN A 650 5.76 7.89 25.38
C ASN A 650 6.95 7.99 24.40
N ASP A 651 8.04 7.25 24.66
CA ASP A 651 9.25 7.26 23.84
C ASP A 651 9.15 6.35 22.60
N TYR A 652 8.14 5.51 22.53
CA TYR A 652 7.93 4.63 21.40
C TYR A 652 7.65 5.40 20.10
N ARG A 653 8.18 4.91 18.98
CA ARG A 653 7.87 5.35 17.61
C ARG A 653 7.70 4.15 16.71
N HIS A 654 6.77 4.22 15.77
CA HIS A 654 6.75 3.26 14.66
C HIS A 654 8.04 3.37 13.85
N ILE A 655 8.41 4.60 13.50
CA ILE A 655 9.64 4.91 12.77
C ILE A 655 10.34 6.07 13.46
N LEU A 656 11.62 5.88 13.71
CA LEU A 656 12.54 6.94 14.11
C LEU A 656 13.62 7.09 13.05
N VAL A 657 13.70 8.27 12.44
CA VAL A 657 14.81 8.68 11.58
C VAL A 657 15.67 9.63 12.38
N GLU A 658 16.92 9.28 12.61
CA GLU A 658 17.79 10.10 13.44
C GLU A 658 19.24 10.16 12.95
N ASN A 659 19.80 11.36 12.96
CA ASN A 659 21.19 11.61 12.65
C ASN A 659 21.65 10.98 11.32
N THR A 660 20.86 11.18 10.26
CA THR A 660 21.19 10.75 8.91
C THR A 660 20.97 11.88 7.89
N GLU A 661 21.84 11.97 6.90
CA GLU A 661 21.77 12.93 5.79
C GLU A 661 21.65 12.26 4.42
N GLY A 662 21.62 10.93 4.40
CA GLY A 662 21.46 10.17 3.16
C GLY A 662 20.06 10.40 2.55
N PRO A 663 19.90 10.40 1.21
CA PRO A 663 18.58 10.52 0.62
C PRO A 663 17.71 9.34 1.04
N LEU A 664 16.58 9.66 1.66
CA LEU A 664 15.58 8.68 2.11
C LEU A 664 14.23 9.01 1.49
N ALA A 665 13.63 8.07 0.78
CA ALA A 665 12.34 8.28 0.15
C ALA A 665 11.34 7.15 0.47
N PHE A 666 10.19 7.52 1.02
CA PHE A 666 9.07 6.61 1.22
C PHE A 666 8.04 6.80 0.11
N TYR A 667 7.82 5.77 -0.70
CA TYR A 667 6.73 5.70 -1.68
C TYR A 667 5.58 4.94 -1.03
N HIS A 668 4.78 5.67 -0.31
CA HIS A 668 3.75 5.34 0.64
C HIS A 668 4.28 4.93 2.01
N LEU A 669 3.96 5.77 2.99
CA LEU A 669 4.24 5.54 4.40
C LEU A 669 2.94 5.26 5.15
N HIS A 670 2.74 4.01 5.56
CA HIS A 670 1.63 3.62 6.40
C HIS A 670 2.14 3.21 7.78
N ALA A 671 1.96 4.09 8.75
CA ALA A 671 2.28 3.87 10.16
C ALA A 671 1.13 4.36 11.01
N GLN A 672 0.47 3.45 11.74
CA GLN A 672 -0.76 3.80 12.45
C GLN A 672 -0.90 3.07 13.77
N HIS A 673 -1.71 3.65 14.67
CA HIS A 673 -2.10 3.05 15.95
C HIS A 673 -1.00 2.99 17.02
N ALA A 674 -0.08 3.96 17.07
CA ALA A 674 0.75 4.14 18.24
C ALA A 674 0.04 4.98 19.32
N GLU A 675 0.24 4.63 20.58
CA GLU A 675 -0.30 5.35 21.76
C GLU A 675 0.76 6.23 22.43
N SER A 676 1.86 6.50 21.75
CA SER A 676 3.00 7.30 22.21
C SER A 676 2.80 8.80 21.92
N ASP A 677 3.77 9.63 22.30
CA ASP A 677 3.78 11.06 22.01
C ASP A 677 3.68 11.38 20.52
N SER A 678 4.30 10.56 19.66
CA SER A 678 4.22 10.68 18.20
C SER A 678 4.33 9.30 17.53
N GLN A 679 3.61 9.05 16.44
CA GLN A 679 3.71 7.80 15.72
C GLN A 679 5.06 7.64 15.01
N CYS A 680 5.54 8.74 14.40
CA CYS A 680 6.83 8.81 13.73
C CYS A 680 7.62 10.03 14.20
N GLU A 681 8.95 9.95 14.09
CA GLU A 681 9.83 11.07 14.41
C GLU A 681 11.03 11.14 13.45
N ILE A 682 11.38 12.35 13.04
CA ILE A 682 12.61 12.68 12.30
C ILE A 682 13.37 13.69 13.14
N ARG A 683 14.60 13.40 13.51
CA ARG A 683 15.44 14.32 14.31
C ARG A 683 16.88 14.35 13.87
N GLY A 684 17.49 15.54 13.86
CA GLY A 684 18.89 15.73 13.48
C GLY A 684 19.22 15.19 12.09
N SER A 685 18.25 15.23 11.15
CA SER A 685 18.33 14.53 9.87
C SER A 685 17.99 15.43 8.69
N ALA A 686 18.39 15.02 7.49
CA ALA A 686 18.10 15.78 6.27
C ALA A 686 17.73 14.87 5.08
N ASN A 687 17.18 15.49 4.03
CA ASN A 687 16.90 14.86 2.73
C ASN A 687 15.92 13.68 2.82
N VAL A 688 14.78 13.91 3.45
CA VAL A 688 13.71 12.89 3.59
C VAL A 688 12.48 13.30 2.78
N ASP A 689 12.09 12.43 1.85
CA ASP A 689 10.88 12.55 1.04
C ASP A 689 9.84 11.50 1.46
N ILE A 690 8.61 11.94 1.69
CA ILE A 690 7.48 11.05 1.98
C ILE A 690 6.38 11.29 0.95
N PHE A 691 6.22 10.35 0.04
CA PHE A 691 5.19 10.38 -1.00
C PHE A 691 3.99 9.54 -0.55
N GLY A 692 2.96 10.21 -0.02
CA GLY A 692 1.75 9.60 0.48
C GLY A 692 1.86 9.08 1.92
N VAL A 693 1.03 9.65 2.78
CA VAL A 693 0.89 9.25 4.18
C VAL A 693 -0.50 8.72 4.42
N LYS A 694 -0.58 7.55 5.06
CA LYS A 694 -1.82 7.08 5.68
C LYS A 694 -1.63 6.97 7.18
N ALA A 695 -2.45 7.69 7.93
CA ALA A 695 -2.42 7.69 9.38
C ALA A 695 -3.80 7.39 9.97
N GLU A 696 -3.80 6.72 11.10
CA GLU A 696 -4.97 6.52 11.95
C GLU A 696 -4.60 6.68 13.41
N TYR A 697 -5.59 6.91 14.25
CA TYR A 697 -5.51 7.07 15.69
C TYR A 697 -5.41 8.52 16.18
N GLN A 698 -5.66 8.72 17.46
CA GLN A 698 -5.68 10.05 18.10
C GLN A 698 -4.31 10.35 18.71
N THR A 699 -3.33 10.65 17.85
CA THR A 699 -2.01 11.08 18.32
C THR A 699 -1.32 11.87 17.20
N ARG A 700 -0.26 12.57 17.54
CA ARG A 700 0.63 13.20 16.56
C ARG A 700 1.12 12.15 15.58
N PHE A 701 1.01 12.42 14.29
CA PHE A 701 1.55 11.50 13.29
C PHE A 701 3.06 11.63 13.20
N LEU A 702 3.56 12.84 12.98
CA LEU A 702 4.99 13.07 12.78
C LEU A 702 5.49 14.29 13.57
N LYS A 703 6.57 14.08 14.32
CA LYS A 703 7.40 15.13 14.87
C LYS A 703 8.69 15.24 14.07
N VAL A 704 9.07 16.44 13.68
CA VAL A 704 10.35 16.74 13.00
C VAL A 704 11.09 17.73 13.87
N GLN A 705 12.32 17.42 14.25
CA GLN A 705 13.10 18.26 15.16
C GLN A 705 14.56 18.39 14.65
N ASP A 706 15.10 19.60 14.71
CA ASP A 706 16.50 19.92 14.34
C ASP A 706 16.89 19.35 12.97
N SER A 707 15.97 19.42 11.98
CA SER A 707 16.11 18.73 10.71
C SER A 707 15.89 19.67 9.52
N SER A 708 16.30 19.23 8.32
CA SER A 708 16.16 20.08 7.13
C SER A 708 15.87 19.28 5.85
N HIS A 709 15.34 19.96 4.81
CA HIS A 709 15.02 19.34 3.52
C HIS A 709 14.08 18.14 3.68
N ILE A 710 12.95 18.35 4.39
CA ILE A 710 11.92 17.34 4.62
C ILE A 710 10.70 17.68 3.77
N ARG A 711 10.31 16.77 2.88
CA ARG A 711 9.16 16.98 2.00
C ARG A 711 8.11 15.88 2.18
N ILE A 712 6.86 16.26 2.38
CA ILE A 712 5.73 15.36 2.63
C ILE A 712 4.65 15.69 1.62
N PHE A 713 4.34 14.75 0.74
CA PHE A 713 3.39 14.92 -0.35
C PHE A 713 2.15 14.05 -0.12
N GLY A 714 1.09 14.67 0.39
CA GLY A 714 -0.19 14.04 0.63
C GLY A 714 -0.32 13.31 1.96
N HIS A 715 -1.37 13.63 2.67
CA HIS A 715 -1.79 13.00 3.92
C HIS A 715 -3.28 12.64 3.84
N GLY A 716 -3.63 11.47 4.31
CA GLY A 716 -5.02 11.06 4.47
C GLY A 716 -5.17 9.90 5.45
N GLY A 717 -6.40 9.66 5.85
CA GLY A 717 -6.73 8.60 6.79
C GLY A 717 -7.70 9.04 7.87
N ASN A 718 -7.77 8.28 8.94
CA ASN A 718 -8.62 8.54 10.09
C ASN A 718 -7.81 9.01 11.32
N ALA A 719 -6.78 9.81 11.12
CA ALA A 719 -6.00 10.35 12.22
C ALA A 719 -6.65 11.63 12.79
N THR A 720 -6.48 11.88 14.08
CA THR A 720 -6.70 13.16 14.73
C THR A 720 -5.58 13.40 15.72
N ALA A 721 -5.13 14.65 15.80
CA ALA A 721 -4.24 15.03 16.88
C ALA A 721 -4.97 14.97 18.24
N VAL A 722 -4.23 14.83 19.30
CA VAL A 722 -4.74 15.05 20.66
C VAL A 722 -4.97 16.54 20.89
N ARG A 723 -5.89 16.85 21.80
CA ARG A 723 -6.17 18.26 22.20
C ARG A 723 -4.89 19.00 22.55
N GLY A 724 -4.74 20.21 22.04
CA GLY A 724 -3.56 21.05 22.27
C GLY A 724 -2.32 20.62 21.47
N SER A 725 -2.46 19.75 20.47
CA SER A 725 -1.38 19.28 19.63
C SER A 725 -1.78 19.33 18.14
N ALA A 726 -0.92 18.79 17.27
CA ALA A 726 -1.12 18.75 15.84
C ALA A 726 -0.79 17.38 15.26
N HIS A 727 -1.21 17.12 14.01
CA HIS A 727 -0.77 15.96 13.24
C HIS A 727 0.73 16.03 12.96
N TYR A 728 1.20 17.22 12.59
CA TYR A 728 2.59 17.50 12.28
C TYR A 728 3.11 18.58 13.22
N VAL A 729 4.24 18.31 13.86
CA VAL A 729 4.95 19.27 14.70
C VAL A 729 6.37 19.41 14.23
N PHE A 730 6.75 20.61 13.82
CA PHE A 730 8.09 20.95 13.39
C PHE A 730 8.75 21.80 14.48
N VAL A 731 9.93 21.40 14.92
CA VAL A 731 10.68 22.08 16.00
C VAL A 731 12.06 22.43 15.45
N ASP A 732 12.39 23.70 15.44
CA ASP A 732 13.68 24.25 15.04
C ASP A 732 14.24 23.63 13.74
N SER A 733 13.33 23.37 12.80
CA SER A 733 13.61 22.68 11.54
C SER A 733 13.46 23.64 10.35
N ASN A 734 14.19 23.38 9.24
CA ASN A 734 14.28 24.28 8.11
C ASN A 734 14.02 23.57 6.77
N ASP A 735 13.51 24.35 5.79
CA ASP A 735 13.19 23.82 4.46
C ASP A 735 12.27 22.60 4.54
N ILE A 736 11.11 22.85 5.14
CA ILE A 736 10.06 21.85 5.29
C ILE A 736 8.94 22.16 4.30
N THR A 737 8.50 21.19 3.55
CA THR A 737 7.34 21.28 2.66
C THR A 737 6.34 20.18 2.97
N LEU A 738 5.07 20.56 3.16
CA LEU A 738 3.95 19.62 3.28
C LEU A 738 2.87 20.05 2.27
N THR A 739 2.32 19.08 1.54
CA THR A 739 1.27 19.34 0.53
C THR A 739 0.07 18.41 0.68
N ASN A 740 -1.06 18.84 0.12
CA ASN A 740 -2.25 18.00 -0.01
C ASN A 740 -2.66 17.34 1.30
N MET A 741 -2.77 18.14 2.34
CA MET A 741 -3.30 17.65 3.60
C MET A 741 -4.79 17.37 3.44
N SER A 742 -5.23 16.22 3.91
CA SER A 742 -6.63 15.82 3.84
C SER A 742 -6.95 14.94 5.06
N ASP A 743 -7.69 15.52 5.99
CA ASP A 743 -7.97 14.90 7.28
C ASP A 743 -9.47 14.66 7.47
N GLN A 744 -9.81 13.60 8.21
CA GLN A 744 -11.18 13.31 8.63
C GLN A 744 -11.56 13.90 9.99
N PHE A 745 -10.83 14.85 10.45
CA PHE A 745 -10.95 15.42 11.77
C PHE A 745 -12.42 15.64 12.22
N ASN A 746 -13.25 16.21 11.35
CA ASN A 746 -14.60 16.60 11.72
C ASN A 746 -15.68 15.55 11.53
N ALA A 747 -15.48 14.59 10.65
CA ALA A 747 -16.42 13.47 10.52
C ALA A 747 -16.57 12.72 11.84
N ARG A 748 -15.61 12.85 12.75
CA ARG A 748 -15.57 12.16 14.04
C ARG A 748 -16.31 12.87 15.14
N GLN A 749 -16.38 14.17 15.10
CA GLN A 749 -17.11 14.97 16.08
C GLN A 749 -18.61 14.80 15.96
N GLN A 750 -19.07 14.34 14.78
CA GLN A 750 -20.50 14.28 14.47
C GLN A 750 -21.10 12.87 14.51
N THR A 751 -20.29 11.81 14.58
CA THR A 751 -20.85 10.47 14.64
C THR A 751 -21.00 10.00 16.08
N PRO A 752 -22.22 9.67 16.53
CA PRO A 752 -22.49 9.18 17.89
C PRO A 752 -22.08 7.71 18.10
N THR A 753 -21.20 7.16 17.28
CA THR A 753 -20.74 5.78 17.43
C THR A 753 -19.55 5.73 18.36
N PRO A 754 -19.63 5.00 19.49
CA PRO A 754 -18.52 4.88 20.39
C PRO A 754 -17.42 3.99 19.80
N MET A 755 -16.35 4.62 19.35
CA MET A 755 -15.06 3.94 19.28
C MET A 755 -14.36 4.08 20.63
N PRO A 756 -13.57 3.10 21.13
CA PRO A 756 -13.01 3.12 22.48
C PRO A 756 -12.17 4.36 22.83
N TYR A 757 -11.71 5.08 21.84
CA TYR A 757 -10.93 6.31 21.91
C TYR A 757 -11.77 7.60 21.77
N ARG A 758 -13.11 7.53 21.93
CA ARG A 758 -14.06 8.65 21.71
C ARG A 758 -14.65 9.24 22.99
N GLU A 759 -14.03 9.07 24.08
CA GLU A 759 -14.48 9.69 25.34
C GLU A 759 -14.14 11.19 25.44
N HIS A 760 -13.67 11.81 24.36
CA HIS A 760 -13.46 13.26 24.35
C HIS A 760 -14.76 13.97 23.97
N PRO A 761 -15.19 14.93 24.76
CA PRO A 761 -16.33 15.77 24.43
C PRO A 761 -16.06 16.49 23.10
N VAL A 762 -17.13 16.80 22.37
CA VAL A 762 -17.05 17.62 21.15
C VAL A 762 -16.39 18.97 21.51
N GLU A 763 -15.13 19.11 21.13
CA GLU A 763 -14.35 20.31 21.44
C GLU A 763 -14.43 21.27 20.25
N PRO A 764 -14.35 22.56 20.49
CA PRO A 764 -14.30 23.54 19.42
C PRO A 764 -13.08 23.28 18.51
N PHE A 765 -13.19 23.60 17.23
CA PHE A 765 -12.11 23.53 16.24
C PHE A 765 -10.77 24.14 16.70
N THR A 766 -10.84 25.15 17.57
CA THR A 766 -9.65 25.82 18.10
C THR A 766 -8.79 24.95 19.03
N ALA A 767 -9.27 23.76 19.42
CA ALA A 767 -8.53 22.88 20.32
C ALA A 767 -7.47 22.01 19.60
N TYR A 768 -7.48 21.99 18.27
CA TYR A 768 -6.61 21.15 17.45
C TYR A 768 -5.96 21.95 16.32
N SER A 769 -4.85 21.48 15.81
CA SER A 769 -4.19 22.07 14.66
C SER A 769 -3.72 20.95 13.69
N PRO A 770 -3.76 21.15 12.37
CA PRO A 770 -3.10 20.24 11.46
C PRO A 770 -1.58 20.32 11.57
N ILE A 771 -1.02 21.52 11.74
CA ILE A 771 0.42 21.78 11.75
C ILE A 771 0.77 22.78 12.84
N ILE A 772 1.79 22.46 13.62
CA ILE A 772 2.45 23.39 14.55
C ILE A 772 3.91 23.53 14.15
N ASP A 773 4.39 24.76 13.99
CA ASP A 773 5.79 25.11 13.73
C ASP A 773 6.36 25.88 14.93
N ILE A 774 7.37 25.35 15.58
CA ILE A 774 8.01 25.92 16.77
C ILE A 774 9.42 26.35 16.39
N ARG A 775 9.74 27.63 16.60
CA ARG A 775 11.07 28.19 16.28
C ARG A 775 11.57 29.09 17.41
N GLY A 776 12.70 28.72 17.99
CA GLY A 776 13.27 29.46 19.11
C GLY A 776 12.26 29.67 20.26
N GLY A 777 11.38 28.68 20.48
CA GLY A 777 10.33 28.72 21.49
C GLY A 777 9.05 29.46 21.08
N GLN A 778 8.98 30.03 19.89
CA GLN A 778 7.74 30.63 19.35
C GLN A 778 6.94 29.62 18.55
N GLU A 779 5.67 29.48 18.87
CA GLU A 779 4.75 28.54 18.23
C GLU A 779 3.86 29.24 17.22
N ILE A 780 3.78 28.68 16.01
CA ILE A 780 2.86 29.07 14.94
C ILE A 780 1.96 27.88 14.64
N ALA A 781 0.69 27.95 15.02
CA ALA A 781 -0.29 26.90 14.78
C ALA A 781 -1.21 27.27 13.61
N ILE A 782 -1.48 26.31 12.73
CA ILE A 782 -2.44 26.47 11.64
C ILE A 782 -3.84 26.18 12.19
N PRO A 783 -4.86 26.99 11.85
CA PRO A 783 -6.24 26.75 12.29
C PRO A 783 -6.78 25.39 11.88
N SER A 784 -7.61 24.80 12.71
CA SER A 784 -8.12 23.43 12.54
C SER A 784 -9.08 23.24 11.37
N ASN A 785 -9.58 24.31 10.78
CA ASN A 785 -10.40 24.31 9.55
C ASN A 785 -9.57 24.55 8.29
N GLU A 786 -8.27 24.47 8.36
CA GLU A 786 -7.35 24.58 7.24
C GLU A 786 -6.76 23.20 6.91
N ASP A 787 -6.91 22.79 5.65
CA ASP A 787 -6.27 21.63 5.03
C ASP A 787 -5.31 22.14 3.94
N PRO A 788 -4.08 22.58 4.29
CA PRO A 788 -3.19 23.25 3.34
C PRO A 788 -2.91 22.40 2.10
N ILE A 789 -3.12 23.00 0.91
CA ILE A 789 -2.64 22.39 -0.34
C ILE A 789 -1.13 22.53 -0.47
N LEU A 790 -0.56 23.56 0.10
CA LEU A 790 0.87 23.77 0.27
C LEU A 790 1.13 24.48 1.59
N TRP A 791 1.94 23.88 2.42
CA TRP A 791 2.55 24.53 3.58
C TRP A 791 4.07 24.42 3.46
N ARG A 792 4.74 25.57 3.60
CA ARG A 792 6.20 25.63 3.52
C ARG A 792 6.78 26.53 4.58
N SER A 793 7.88 26.08 5.17
CA SER A 793 8.62 26.78 6.19
C SER A 793 10.10 26.76 5.84
N VAL A 794 10.65 27.91 5.42
CA VAL A 794 12.06 28.11 5.07
C VAL A 794 12.64 29.24 5.91
N ILE A 795 13.68 28.95 6.68
CA ILE A 795 14.47 29.97 7.37
C ILE A 795 15.51 30.49 6.39
N ARG A 796 15.32 31.67 5.85
CA ARG A 796 16.42 32.36 5.16
C ARG A 796 17.41 32.85 6.23
N LYS A 797 18.65 32.32 6.22
CA LYS A 797 19.74 32.98 6.91
C LYS A 797 19.86 34.38 6.30
N PRO A 798 19.96 35.46 7.10
CA PRO A 798 20.30 36.75 6.56
C PRO A 798 21.64 36.60 5.82
N THR A 799 21.63 36.76 4.51
CA THR A 799 22.89 36.98 3.76
C THR A 799 23.35 38.36 4.15
N ASP A 800 24.52 38.46 4.77
CA ASP A 800 25.16 39.70 5.05
C ASP A 800 25.23 40.51 3.74
N GLY A 801 24.35 41.52 3.57
CA GLY A 801 24.49 42.52 2.52
C GLY A 801 23.33 42.71 1.50
N GLU A 802 22.19 42.08 1.61
CA GLU A 802 21.00 42.47 0.80
C GLU A 802 20.01 43.32 1.61
N GLU A 803 20.09 44.62 1.42
CA GLU A 803 19.03 45.57 1.83
C GLU A 803 17.71 45.22 1.13
N ASP A 804 16.70 45.09 1.96
CA ASP A 804 15.30 44.79 1.62
C ASP A 804 14.75 45.83 0.62
N LYS A 805 14.89 45.62 -0.67
CA LYS A 805 14.15 46.36 -1.69
C LYS A 805 12.83 45.67 -1.96
N ARG A 806 11.82 46.06 -1.16
CA ARG A 806 10.41 45.82 -1.49
C ARG A 806 9.97 46.73 -2.64
N PRO A 807 9.08 46.25 -3.50
CA PRO A 807 7.77 46.85 -3.55
C PRO A 807 6.69 45.99 -2.92
#